data_96b3739906565a2d37cd4432629540ee
#
_entry.id   96b3739906565a2d37cd4432629540ee
#
_cell.length_a   1.000
_cell.length_b   1.000
_cell.length_c   1.000
_cell.angle_alpha   90.00
_cell.angle_beta   90.00
_cell.angle_gamma   90.00
#
_symmetry.space_group_name_H-M   'P 1'
#
loop_
_entity.id
_entity.type
_entity.pdbx_description
1 polymer ?
#
loop_
_entity_poly.entity_id
_entity_poly.type
_entity_poly.pdbx_seq_one_letter_code
_entity_poly.pdbx_strand_id
1 'polypeptide(L)'
;MQEYQGKDEIVFDCETDGFDATKIHVVSSNNVTTGSERSFVKYEQMRSFLKNPDSVFIAHNVESFDKPTLERVLGIKINATMIDTLGLSWYLYPTRQLHGLASWGEEFGVPKPEVEDWSDQPIEVYVNRCEEDVKINTALWLKIKKDLQTLYGKENFWIAVDYICFKMKCAALQEKCKWKLDVPKAEELVAEFEKKIEESKNTLQEVMPKVPVYVVKTRPKKPFKKDQSLSATGESWKALCEEHGYDFDYDGEIKYIKGYDEPNGGSPLQIKSWLYSLGWNPQLFAYKRNKETGEVKKIEQIKNKDTGDLCPDIVRLIEKTPELQVLEDLSVLSHRKSVVQGFLADVDENGFIAARIQGFTNTLRFRHKVFLNIPSLRKPYGKEIRGLLIARNEDMELMGADCSSLEDRTGQHFMWKYDPDYVRDMMQDDFDPHCDIAAEAGIMTADEVSAYKLMDAQDLKEIEHNGKKYTKKALGLKRHAGKSTNYSSKYGAGGPTIARAAGVPEAVGHKLHKAYWSRNWSLKKIADDCVVKQALGVKWLWNPIANMWYWLKTDKDKFSTLNQGTGTYCFDMWIKEVLKRRQQLTGQSHDEGIWEVKRGHREAATKLLKDAIQQVNKNLKLNRDLDVGVQFGDSYASIH
;
A
#
# COMPACT_ATOMS: atom_id res chain seq x y z
N MET A 1 -29.33 -10.66 -0.67
CA MET A 1 -29.82 -11.74 -1.56
C MET A 1 -31.15 -11.38 -2.21
N GLN A 2 -32.14 -10.81 -1.52
CA GLN A 2 -33.43 -10.42 -2.12
C GLN A 2 -33.30 -9.30 -3.19
N GLU A 3 -32.26 -8.51 -3.16
CA GLU A 3 -32.05 -7.40 -4.12
C GLU A 3 -31.68 -7.84 -5.53
N TYR A 4 -31.24 -9.10 -5.70
CA TYR A 4 -30.79 -9.63 -7.00
C TYR A 4 -31.75 -10.67 -7.60
N GLN A 5 -32.56 -11.34 -6.76
CA GLN A 5 -33.43 -12.42 -7.20
C GLN A 5 -34.57 -11.92 -8.07
N GLY A 6 -34.72 -12.52 -9.24
CA GLY A 6 -35.80 -12.23 -10.19
C GLY A 6 -35.65 -10.94 -10.98
N LYS A 7 -34.52 -10.25 -10.86
CA LYS A 7 -34.21 -9.06 -11.64
C LYS A 7 -33.39 -9.39 -12.88
N ASP A 8 -33.57 -8.58 -13.93
CA ASP A 8 -32.75 -8.66 -15.12
C ASP A 8 -31.33 -8.17 -14.85
N GLU A 9 -30.34 -8.99 -15.21
CA GLU A 9 -28.93 -8.61 -15.19
C GLU A 9 -28.58 -7.89 -16.50
N ILE A 10 -28.28 -6.60 -16.42
CA ILE A 10 -28.00 -5.76 -17.59
C ILE A 10 -26.58 -5.20 -17.50
N VAL A 11 -25.71 -5.70 -18.37
CA VAL A 11 -24.38 -5.11 -18.55
C VAL A 11 -24.53 -3.86 -19.40
N PHE A 12 -23.91 -2.75 -19.00
CA PHE A 12 -23.93 -1.51 -19.74
C PHE A 12 -22.60 -0.78 -19.69
N ASP A 13 -22.42 0.15 -20.59
CA ASP A 13 -21.29 1.08 -20.64
C ASP A 13 -21.76 2.43 -21.21
N CYS A 14 -20.99 3.50 -21.02
CA CYS A 14 -21.28 4.79 -21.63
C CYS A 14 -20.02 5.46 -22.19
N GLU A 15 -20.15 6.11 -23.35
CA GLU A 15 -19.10 6.92 -23.92
C GLU A 15 -19.42 8.41 -23.81
N THR A 16 -18.42 9.20 -23.46
CA THR A 16 -18.55 10.62 -23.12
C THR A 16 -17.49 11.46 -23.82
N ASP A 17 -17.59 12.79 -23.73
CA ASP A 17 -16.60 13.74 -24.25
C ASP A 17 -15.31 13.88 -23.43
N GLY A 18 -15.12 13.07 -22.40
CA GLY A 18 -13.91 13.03 -21.57
C GLY A 18 -14.17 12.66 -20.11
N PHE A 19 -13.16 12.77 -19.26
CA PHE A 19 -13.28 12.43 -17.84
C PHE A 19 -14.18 13.38 -17.06
N ASP A 20 -14.10 14.69 -17.32
CA ASP A 20 -14.99 15.71 -16.75
C ASP A 20 -16.22 15.95 -17.66
N ALA A 21 -16.80 14.87 -18.15
CA ALA A 21 -17.79 14.81 -19.18
C ALA A 21 -18.91 15.84 -19.04
N THR A 22 -19.15 16.58 -20.10
CA THR A 22 -20.33 17.50 -20.25
C THR A 22 -21.41 16.89 -21.14
N LYS A 23 -21.04 15.89 -21.92
CA LYS A 23 -21.90 15.21 -22.87
C LYS A 23 -21.76 13.70 -22.81
N ILE A 24 -22.87 12.99 -22.93
CA ILE A 24 -22.91 11.54 -23.14
C ILE A 24 -23.25 11.30 -24.60
N HIS A 25 -22.40 10.59 -25.30
CA HIS A 25 -22.62 10.25 -26.71
C HIS A 25 -23.59 9.09 -26.86
N VAL A 26 -23.38 8.03 -26.09
CA VAL A 26 -24.15 6.79 -26.14
C VAL A 26 -24.13 6.07 -24.79
N VAL A 27 -25.19 5.32 -24.52
CA VAL A 27 -25.25 4.27 -23.52
C VAL A 27 -25.62 2.99 -24.24
N SER A 28 -24.76 1.98 -24.21
CA SER A 28 -25.02 0.66 -24.77
C SER A 28 -25.26 -0.37 -23.67
N SER A 29 -26.03 -1.41 -23.95
CA SER A 29 -26.39 -2.42 -22.95
C SER A 29 -26.60 -3.80 -23.57
N ASN A 30 -26.35 -4.84 -22.76
CA ASN A 30 -26.72 -6.22 -23.04
C ASN A 30 -27.45 -6.79 -21.81
N ASN A 31 -28.70 -7.17 -22.00
CA ASN A 31 -29.46 -7.90 -20.99
C ASN A 31 -29.04 -9.37 -21.04
N VAL A 32 -28.22 -9.79 -20.06
CA VAL A 32 -27.67 -11.14 -19.98
C VAL A 32 -28.76 -12.21 -19.78
N THR A 33 -29.91 -11.84 -19.21
CA THR A 33 -31.03 -12.74 -18.96
C THR A 33 -31.76 -13.07 -20.25
N THR A 34 -31.96 -12.08 -21.14
CA THR A 34 -32.76 -12.23 -22.37
C THR A 34 -31.92 -12.26 -23.64
N GLY A 35 -30.64 -11.85 -23.60
CA GLY A 35 -29.76 -11.70 -24.75
C GLY A 35 -30.07 -10.45 -25.61
N SER A 36 -30.88 -9.50 -25.10
CA SER A 36 -31.24 -8.29 -25.83
C SER A 36 -30.18 -7.20 -25.73
N GLU A 37 -29.63 -6.79 -26.87
CA GLU A 37 -28.67 -5.68 -26.98
C GLU A 37 -29.37 -4.41 -27.42
N ARG A 38 -28.97 -3.26 -26.84
CA ARG A 38 -29.55 -1.93 -27.18
C ARG A 38 -28.51 -0.83 -27.01
N SER A 39 -28.55 0.16 -27.89
CA SER A 39 -27.77 1.38 -27.80
C SER A 39 -28.67 2.60 -27.82
N PHE A 40 -28.50 3.53 -26.90
CA PHE A 40 -29.29 4.73 -26.71
C PHE A 40 -28.42 5.95 -26.96
N VAL A 41 -28.82 6.78 -27.96
CA VAL A 41 -28.14 8.05 -28.31
C VAL A 41 -28.96 9.27 -27.90
N LYS A 42 -30.24 9.07 -27.51
CA LYS A 42 -31.13 10.14 -27.06
C LYS A 42 -31.23 10.13 -25.53
N TYR A 43 -31.06 11.29 -24.91
CA TYR A 43 -31.08 11.45 -23.44
C TYR A 43 -32.38 10.97 -22.78
N GLU A 44 -33.54 11.15 -23.47
CA GLU A 44 -34.81 10.65 -22.94
C GLU A 44 -34.85 9.13 -22.83
N GLN A 45 -34.28 8.43 -23.81
CA GLN A 45 -34.20 6.97 -23.81
C GLN A 45 -33.24 6.50 -22.75
N MET A 46 -32.07 7.17 -22.61
CA MET A 46 -31.10 6.89 -21.55
C MET A 46 -31.72 7.05 -20.15
N ARG A 47 -32.45 8.17 -19.93
CA ARG A 47 -33.15 8.40 -18.65
C ARG A 47 -34.18 7.33 -18.34
N SER A 48 -34.98 6.92 -19.34
CA SER A 48 -35.98 5.87 -19.20
C SER A 48 -35.34 4.51 -18.85
N PHE A 49 -34.28 4.17 -19.55
CA PHE A 49 -33.53 2.94 -19.33
C PHE A 49 -32.92 2.86 -17.92
N LEU A 50 -32.20 3.91 -17.50
CA LEU A 50 -31.45 3.92 -16.23
C LEU A 50 -32.35 4.08 -14.99
N LYS A 51 -33.60 4.52 -15.15
CA LYS A 51 -34.57 4.63 -14.04
C LYS A 51 -35.26 3.31 -13.70
N ASN A 52 -35.06 2.24 -14.47
CA ASN A 52 -35.72 0.96 -14.22
C ASN A 52 -35.23 0.34 -12.86
N PRO A 53 -36.12 0.23 -11.84
CA PRO A 53 -35.75 -0.28 -10.54
C PRO A 53 -35.66 -1.80 -10.50
N ASP A 54 -36.21 -2.49 -11.49
CA ASP A 54 -36.31 -3.96 -11.56
C ASP A 54 -35.09 -4.59 -12.24
N SER A 55 -34.07 -3.79 -12.53
CA SER A 55 -32.82 -4.24 -13.14
C SER A 55 -31.67 -4.20 -12.13
N VAL A 56 -30.70 -5.08 -12.33
CA VAL A 56 -29.35 -5.03 -11.76
C VAL A 56 -28.43 -4.58 -12.88
N PHE A 57 -27.86 -3.39 -12.74
CA PHE A 57 -26.92 -2.84 -13.70
C PHE A 57 -25.50 -3.26 -13.36
N ILE A 58 -24.74 -3.69 -14.37
CA ILE A 58 -23.40 -4.21 -14.25
C ILE A 58 -22.50 -3.38 -15.18
N ALA A 59 -21.50 -2.71 -14.63
CA ALA A 59 -20.52 -1.98 -15.42
C ALA A 59 -19.12 -2.03 -14.79
N HIS A 60 -18.13 -1.53 -15.50
CA HIS A 60 -16.72 -1.62 -15.08
C HIS A 60 -16.27 -0.28 -14.52
N ASN A 61 -15.92 -0.21 -13.23
CA ASN A 61 -15.63 1.04 -12.49
C ASN A 61 -16.83 1.98 -12.37
N VAL A 62 -18.01 1.42 -12.30
CA VAL A 62 -19.29 2.12 -12.39
C VAL A 62 -19.51 3.17 -11.32
N GLU A 63 -19.08 2.90 -10.08
CA GLU A 63 -19.32 3.80 -8.94
C GLU A 63 -18.45 5.06 -9.01
N SER A 64 -17.26 4.99 -9.62
CA SER A 64 -16.35 6.15 -9.75
C SER A 64 -16.57 6.94 -11.04
N PHE A 65 -17.07 6.34 -12.11
CA PHE A 65 -17.19 7.02 -13.40
C PHE A 65 -18.60 7.04 -13.98
N ASP A 66 -19.14 5.90 -14.43
CA ASP A 66 -20.40 5.88 -15.21
C ASP A 66 -21.58 6.46 -14.44
N LYS A 67 -21.83 5.95 -13.24
CA LYS A 67 -22.98 6.36 -12.43
C LYS A 67 -22.98 7.84 -12.08
N PRO A 68 -21.91 8.43 -11.50
CA PRO A 68 -21.91 9.85 -11.18
C PRO A 68 -21.96 10.73 -12.43
N THR A 69 -21.37 10.32 -13.53
CA THR A 69 -21.39 11.03 -14.80
C THR A 69 -22.80 11.04 -15.40
N LEU A 70 -23.44 9.87 -15.48
CA LEU A 70 -24.82 9.73 -15.98
C LEU A 70 -25.81 10.49 -15.11
N GLU A 71 -25.70 10.41 -13.78
CA GLU A 71 -26.57 11.15 -12.86
C GLU A 71 -26.44 12.67 -13.06
N ARG A 72 -25.19 13.17 -13.20
CA ARG A 72 -24.91 14.60 -13.37
C ARG A 72 -25.40 15.13 -14.75
N VAL A 73 -24.99 14.48 -15.83
CA VAL A 73 -25.26 14.97 -17.19
C VAL A 73 -26.72 14.77 -17.58
N LEU A 74 -27.34 13.66 -17.18
CA LEU A 74 -28.76 13.40 -17.47
C LEU A 74 -29.73 14.09 -16.49
N GLY A 75 -29.23 14.61 -15.35
CA GLY A 75 -30.07 15.20 -14.30
C GLY A 75 -31.01 14.18 -13.64
N ILE A 76 -30.55 12.97 -13.40
CA ILE A 76 -31.33 11.88 -12.79
C ILE A 76 -30.63 11.33 -11.55
N LYS A 77 -31.36 10.53 -10.78
CA LYS A 77 -30.80 9.65 -9.77
C LYS A 77 -31.03 8.20 -10.15
N ILE A 78 -29.98 7.40 -10.14
CA ILE A 78 -30.04 5.98 -10.48
C ILE A 78 -30.14 5.19 -9.16
N ASN A 79 -31.32 4.63 -8.92
CA ASN A 79 -31.64 3.89 -7.69
C ASN A 79 -31.51 2.37 -7.87
N ALA A 80 -31.28 1.87 -9.07
CA ALA A 80 -31.08 0.46 -9.33
C ALA A 80 -29.80 -0.05 -8.67
N THR A 81 -29.77 -1.35 -8.36
CA THR A 81 -28.60 -2.03 -7.82
C THR A 81 -27.48 -2.03 -8.87
N MET A 82 -26.27 -1.61 -8.47
CA MET A 82 -25.07 -1.59 -9.32
C MET A 82 -24.09 -2.67 -8.92
N ILE A 83 -23.50 -3.35 -9.90
CA ILE A 83 -22.39 -4.28 -9.73
C ILE A 83 -21.17 -3.75 -10.46
N ASP A 84 -20.06 -3.65 -9.74
CA ASP A 84 -18.78 -3.17 -10.27
C ASP A 84 -17.86 -4.34 -10.59
N THR A 85 -17.65 -4.62 -11.87
CA THR A 85 -16.82 -5.72 -12.34
C THR A 85 -15.32 -5.46 -12.11
N LEU A 86 -14.87 -4.20 -12.01
CA LEU A 86 -13.48 -3.89 -11.68
C LEU A 86 -13.14 -4.33 -10.25
N GLY A 87 -13.98 -3.97 -9.27
CA GLY A 87 -13.79 -4.37 -7.88
C GLY A 87 -13.81 -5.89 -7.72
N LEU A 88 -14.75 -6.57 -8.37
CA LEU A 88 -14.83 -8.03 -8.38
C LEU A 88 -13.63 -8.69 -9.07
N SER A 89 -13.12 -8.09 -10.14
CA SER A 89 -11.90 -8.53 -10.80
C SER A 89 -10.67 -8.42 -9.89
N TRP A 90 -10.51 -7.32 -9.16
CA TRP A 90 -9.45 -7.17 -8.16
C TRP A 90 -9.52 -8.20 -7.04
N TYR A 91 -10.71 -8.57 -6.65
CA TYR A 91 -10.94 -9.57 -5.61
C TYR A 91 -10.62 -10.99 -6.08
N LEU A 92 -11.19 -11.42 -7.21
CA LEU A 92 -11.11 -12.81 -7.68
C LEU A 92 -9.76 -13.17 -8.33
N TYR A 93 -9.10 -12.20 -8.95
CA TYR A 93 -7.87 -12.45 -9.71
C TYR A 93 -6.66 -11.69 -9.13
N PRO A 94 -6.29 -11.99 -7.86
CA PRO A 94 -5.29 -11.19 -7.13
C PRO A 94 -3.88 -11.27 -7.70
N THR A 95 -3.59 -12.21 -8.59
CA THR A 95 -2.30 -12.37 -9.29
C THR A 95 -2.25 -11.67 -10.64
N ARG A 96 -3.42 -11.22 -11.15
CA ARG A 96 -3.52 -10.46 -12.40
C ARG A 96 -2.96 -9.04 -12.20
N GLN A 97 -2.24 -8.53 -13.20
CA GLN A 97 -1.63 -7.19 -13.11
C GLN A 97 -2.52 -6.10 -13.71
N LEU A 98 -3.21 -6.38 -14.81
CA LEU A 98 -4.05 -5.44 -15.54
C LEU A 98 -5.50 -5.90 -15.48
N HIS A 99 -6.39 -5.08 -14.92
CA HIS A 99 -7.79 -5.39 -14.70
C HIS A 99 -8.76 -4.57 -15.58
N GLY A 100 -8.25 -3.64 -16.40
CA GLY A 100 -9.06 -2.85 -17.32
C GLY A 100 -9.64 -3.67 -18.47
N LEU A 101 -10.76 -3.20 -19.06
CA LEU A 101 -11.48 -3.90 -20.13
C LEU A 101 -10.60 -4.22 -21.34
N ALA A 102 -9.65 -3.36 -21.73
CA ALA A 102 -8.72 -3.66 -22.81
C ALA A 102 -7.95 -4.98 -22.59
N SER A 103 -7.39 -5.18 -21.40
CA SER A 103 -6.67 -6.41 -21.06
C SER A 103 -7.57 -7.65 -20.94
N TRP A 104 -8.85 -7.46 -20.58
CA TRP A 104 -9.84 -8.54 -20.61
C TRP A 104 -10.29 -8.85 -22.03
N GLY A 105 -10.43 -7.81 -22.89
CA GLY A 105 -10.75 -7.96 -24.30
C GLY A 105 -9.70 -8.80 -25.05
N GLU A 106 -8.40 -8.53 -24.81
CA GLU A 106 -7.31 -9.36 -25.33
C GLU A 106 -7.46 -10.84 -24.93
N GLU A 107 -7.79 -11.13 -23.66
CA GLU A 107 -7.99 -12.50 -23.16
C GLU A 107 -9.20 -13.18 -23.80
N PHE A 108 -10.27 -12.43 -24.07
CA PHE A 108 -11.51 -12.95 -24.68
C PHE A 108 -11.52 -12.94 -26.20
N GLY A 109 -10.47 -12.39 -26.84
CA GLY A 109 -10.40 -12.24 -28.29
C GLY A 109 -11.36 -11.20 -28.85
N VAL A 110 -11.77 -10.23 -28.04
CA VAL A 110 -12.62 -9.08 -28.40
C VAL A 110 -11.76 -7.82 -28.34
N PRO A 111 -11.25 -7.32 -29.46
CA PRO A 111 -10.38 -6.15 -29.47
C PRO A 111 -11.17 -4.89 -29.10
N LYS A 112 -10.57 -4.09 -28.21
CA LYS A 112 -11.13 -2.80 -27.83
C LYS A 112 -10.76 -1.75 -28.89
N PRO A 113 -11.75 -1.15 -29.64
CA PRO A 113 -11.45 -0.13 -30.63
C PRO A 113 -10.79 1.09 -30.01
N GLU A 114 -9.81 1.71 -30.67
CA GLU A 114 -9.22 2.97 -30.25
C GLU A 114 -10.01 4.15 -30.78
N VAL A 115 -10.15 5.20 -30.00
CA VAL A 115 -10.78 6.47 -30.38
C VAL A 115 -9.74 7.57 -30.16
N GLU A 116 -9.31 8.20 -31.26
CA GLU A 116 -8.25 9.22 -31.24
C GLU A 116 -8.71 10.55 -30.66
N ASP A 117 -9.95 10.96 -30.97
CA ASP A 117 -10.56 12.19 -30.47
C ASP A 117 -11.94 11.91 -29.89
N TRP A 118 -12.11 12.21 -28.60
CA TRP A 118 -13.36 12.00 -27.87
C TRP A 118 -14.37 13.15 -28.01
N SER A 119 -13.98 14.27 -28.60
CA SER A 119 -14.82 15.46 -28.70
C SER A 119 -15.68 15.50 -29.95
N ASP A 120 -15.17 15.02 -31.09
CA ASP A 120 -15.82 15.20 -32.39
C ASP A 120 -15.60 14.00 -33.33
N GLN A 121 -16.26 12.88 -33.05
CA GLN A 121 -16.33 11.71 -33.93
C GLN A 121 -17.75 11.46 -34.38
N PRO A 122 -17.99 10.78 -35.54
CA PRO A 122 -19.29 10.27 -35.90
C PRO A 122 -19.89 9.40 -34.81
N ILE A 123 -21.19 9.50 -34.59
CA ILE A 123 -21.88 8.79 -33.51
C ILE A 123 -21.67 7.28 -33.58
N GLU A 124 -21.54 6.73 -34.79
CA GLU A 124 -21.31 5.31 -35.05
C GLU A 124 -19.98 4.83 -34.43
N VAL A 125 -18.95 5.68 -34.32
CA VAL A 125 -17.67 5.36 -33.70
C VAL A 125 -17.85 5.14 -32.20
N TYR A 126 -18.59 6.04 -31.55
CA TYR A 126 -18.89 5.91 -30.12
C TYR A 126 -19.79 4.70 -29.84
N VAL A 127 -20.82 4.47 -30.70
CA VAL A 127 -21.70 3.31 -30.55
C VAL A 127 -20.90 2.00 -30.66
N ASN A 128 -20.12 1.86 -31.74
CA ASN A 128 -19.31 0.66 -31.93
C ASN A 128 -18.34 0.42 -30.75
N ARG A 129 -17.71 1.49 -30.27
CA ARG A 129 -16.79 1.41 -29.12
C ARG A 129 -17.51 0.94 -27.85
N CYS A 130 -18.63 1.55 -27.52
CA CYS A 130 -19.44 1.25 -26.37
C CYS A 130 -20.00 -0.20 -26.42
N GLU A 131 -20.44 -0.65 -27.59
CA GLU A 131 -20.93 -2.02 -27.81
C GLU A 131 -19.82 -3.06 -27.61
N GLU A 132 -18.60 -2.79 -28.08
CA GLU A 132 -17.45 -3.69 -27.83
C GLU A 132 -17.08 -3.73 -26.35
N ASP A 133 -17.09 -2.59 -25.64
CA ASP A 133 -16.86 -2.57 -24.19
C ASP A 133 -17.96 -3.33 -23.43
N VAL A 134 -19.22 -3.23 -23.84
CA VAL A 134 -20.33 -4.04 -23.29
C VAL A 134 -20.12 -5.53 -23.55
N LYS A 135 -19.67 -5.94 -24.74
CA LYS A 135 -19.36 -7.36 -25.05
C LYS A 135 -18.24 -7.90 -24.15
N ILE A 136 -17.15 -7.15 -24.03
CA ILE A 136 -16.03 -7.52 -23.15
C ILE A 136 -16.51 -7.65 -21.72
N ASN A 137 -17.25 -6.66 -21.21
CA ASN A 137 -17.71 -6.67 -19.83
C ASN A 137 -18.79 -7.74 -19.57
N THR A 138 -19.59 -8.09 -20.58
CA THR A 138 -20.54 -9.21 -20.50
C THR A 138 -19.78 -10.54 -20.33
N ALA A 139 -18.75 -10.79 -21.13
CA ALA A 139 -17.92 -11.96 -21.00
C ALA A 139 -17.21 -12.00 -19.62
N LEU A 140 -16.73 -10.84 -19.16
CA LEU A 140 -16.11 -10.71 -17.84
C LEU A 140 -17.10 -11.00 -16.71
N TRP A 141 -18.32 -10.46 -16.76
CA TRP A 141 -19.34 -10.73 -15.75
C TRP A 141 -19.72 -12.22 -15.69
N LEU A 142 -19.91 -12.85 -16.83
CA LEU A 142 -20.23 -14.28 -16.88
C LEU A 142 -19.09 -15.13 -16.28
N LYS A 143 -17.84 -14.78 -16.57
CA LYS A 143 -16.66 -15.42 -15.97
C LYS A 143 -16.62 -15.18 -14.47
N ILE A 144 -16.75 -13.94 -13.98
CA ILE A 144 -16.79 -13.57 -12.57
C ILE A 144 -17.89 -14.34 -11.84
N LYS A 145 -19.10 -14.38 -12.38
CA LYS A 145 -20.25 -15.09 -11.79
C LYS A 145 -19.97 -16.58 -11.64
N LYS A 146 -19.42 -17.22 -12.67
CA LYS A 146 -19.03 -18.64 -12.64
C LYS A 146 -17.94 -18.90 -11.59
N ASP A 147 -16.93 -18.04 -11.51
CA ASP A 147 -15.82 -18.20 -10.60
C ASP A 147 -16.24 -17.92 -9.14
N LEU A 148 -17.13 -16.95 -8.91
CA LEU A 148 -17.78 -16.74 -7.61
C LEU A 148 -18.62 -17.96 -7.18
N GLN A 149 -19.39 -18.53 -8.09
CA GLN A 149 -20.17 -19.74 -7.81
C GLN A 149 -19.27 -20.94 -7.48
N THR A 150 -18.10 -21.04 -8.11
CA THR A 150 -17.09 -22.06 -7.76
C THR A 150 -16.54 -21.85 -6.37
N LEU A 151 -16.35 -20.58 -5.97
CA LEU A 151 -15.77 -20.23 -4.67
C LEU A 151 -16.79 -20.31 -3.52
N TYR A 152 -18.03 -19.87 -3.72
CA TYR A 152 -19.06 -19.71 -2.68
C TYR A 152 -20.24 -20.70 -2.78
N GLY A 153 -20.43 -21.36 -3.94
CA GLY A 153 -21.65 -22.07 -4.27
C GLY A 153 -22.68 -21.16 -4.98
N LYS A 154 -23.70 -21.78 -5.57
CA LYS A 154 -24.65 -21.11 -6.46
C LYS A 154 -25.46 -19.97 -5.82
N GLU A 155 -25.73 -20.07 -4.52
CA GLU A 155 -26.63 -19.13 -3.84
C GLU A 155 -25.90 -18.09 -2.98
N ASN A 156 -24.72 -18.44 -2.42
CA ASN A 156 -24.06 -17.63 -1.41
C ASN A 156 -23.09 -16.57 -1.97
N PHE A 157 -22.79 -16.60 -3.25
CA PHE A 157 -21.77 -15.70 -3.84
C PHE A 157 -22.17 -14.21 -3.80
N TRP A 158 -23.45 -13.91 -3.69
CA TRP A 158 -23.94 -12.53 -3.60
C TRP A 158 -23.41 -11.78 -2.37
N ILE A 159 -23.03 -12.49 -1.31
CA ILE A 159 -22.38 -11.87 -0.13
C ILE A 159 -21.09 -11.17 -0.54
N ALA A 160 -20.29 -11.82 -1.40
CA ALA A 160 -19.06 -11.24 -1.90
C ALA A 160 -19.33 -10.07 -2.85
N VAL A 161 -20.34 -10.19 -3.72
CA VAL A 161 -20.74 -9.10 -4.63
C VAL A 161 -21.15 -7.86 -3.82
N ASP A 162 -22.04 -8.00 -2.84
CA ASP A 162 -22.50 -6.90 -1.97
C ASP A 162 -21.34 -6.21 -1.27
N TYR A 163 -20.43 -7.00 -0.69
CA TYR A 163 -19.33 -6.43 0.07
C TYR A 163 -18.32 -5.70 -0.82
N ILE A 164 -17.93 -6.30 -1.95
CA ILE A 164 -16.99 -5.66 -2.88
C ILE A 164 -17.60 -4.42 -3.52
N CYS A 165 -18.86 -4.45 -3.94
CA CYS A 165 -19.54 -3.26 -4.46
C CYS A 165 -19.67 -2.16 -3.40
N PHE A 166 -19.91 -2.51 -2.13
CA PHE A 166 -19.85 -1.53 -1.04
C PHE A 166 -18.47 -0.88 -0.93
N LYS A 167 -17.39 -1.64 -1.03
CA LYS A 167 -16.03 -1.07 -1.03
C LYS A 167 -15.79 -0.13 -2.20
N MET A 168 -16.30 -0.46 -3.40
CA MET A 168 -16.20 0.44 -4.57
C MET A 168 -16.98 1.75 -4.34
N LYS A 169 -18.15 1.70 -3.68
CA LYS A 169 -18.87 2.92 -3.26
C LYS A 169 -18.05 3.77 -2.30
N CYS A 170 -17.36 3.17 -1.34
CA CYS A 170 -16.49 3.90 -0.42
C CYS A 170 -15.33 4.56 -1.18
N ALA A 171 -14.72 3.86 -2.14
CA ALA A 171 -13.68 4.41 -3.00
C ALA A 171 -14.19 5.62 -3.81
N ALA A 172 -15.34 5.49 -4.46
CA ALA A 172 -15.95 6.57 -5.21
C ALA A 172 -16.29 7.80 -4.34
N LEU A 173 -16.78 7.57 -3.11
CA LEU A 173 -17.06 8.65 -2.17
C LEU A 173 -15.79 9.43 -1.78
N GLN A 174 -14.70 8.75 -1.45
CA GLN A 174 -13.45 9.43 -1.09
C GLN A 174 -12.80 10.13 -2.28
N GLU A 175 -12.93 9.61 -3.50
CA GLU A 175 -12.51 10.30 -4.72
C GLU A 175 -13.33 11.59 -4.94
N LYS A 176 -14.64 11.55 -4.70
CA LYS A 176 -15.54 12.71 -4.83
C LYS A 176 -15.31 13.75 -3.74
N CYS A 177 -15.10 13.34 -2.49
CA CYS A 177 -14.92 14.25 -1.36
C CYS A 177 -13.60 15.01 -1.43
N LYS A 178 -12.55 14.41 -1.98
CA LYS A 178 -11.21 14.97 -2.16
C LYS A 178 -10.58 15.53 -0.87
N TRP A 179 -9.28 15.67 -0.87
CA TRP A 179 -8.48 16.31 0.17
C TRP A 179 -8.01 17.68 -0.28
N LYS A 180 -8.05 18.68 0.58
CA LYS A 180 -7.41 19.98 0.31
C LYS A 180 -5.93 19.88 0.57
N LEU A 181 -5.11 20.31 -0.41
CA LEU A 181 -3.66 20.44 -0.29
C LEU A 181 -3.28 21.91 -0.04
N ASP A 182 -2.37 22.14 0.88
CA ASP A 182 -1.66 23.41 1.03
C ASP A 182 -0.56 23.46 -0.06
N VAL A 183 -0.94 23.88 -1.27
CA VAL A 183 -0.05 23.87 -2.45
C VAL A 183 1.20 24.73 -2.24
N PRO A 184 1.12 25.99 -1.77
CA PRO A 184 2.30 26.80 -1.55
C PRO A 184 3.31 26.13 -0.60
N LYS A 185 2.82 25.59 0.51
CA LYS A 185 3.68 24.90 1.47
C LYS A 185 4.25 23.59 0.95
N ALA A 186 3.52 22.89 0.07
CA ALA A 186 4.02 21.69 -0.59
C ALA A 186 5.19 22.02 -1.55
N GLU A 187 5.07 23.10 -2.32
CA GLU A 187 6.14 23.59 -3.20
C GLU A 187 7.38 24.03 -2.41
N GLU A 188 7.19 24.79 -1.31
CA GLU A 188 8.28 25.15 -0.40
C GLU A 188 9.00 23.93 0.15
N LEU A 189 8.27 22.92 0.57
CA LEU A 189 8.83 21.68 1.13
C LEU A 189 9.60 20.87 0.07
N VAL A 190 9.15 20.83 -1.18
CA VAL A 190 9.89 20.22 -2.30
C VAL A 190 11.19 20.95 -2.53
N ALA A 191 11.17 22.29 -2.57
CA ALA A 191 12.37 23.11 -2.76
C ALA A 191 13.39 22.90 -1.62
N GLU A 192 12.90 22.80 -0.37
CA GLU A 192 13.74 22.47 0.79
C GLU A 192 14.40 21.09 0.63
N PHE A 193 13.64 20.08 0.22
CA PHE A 193 14.19 18.74 -0.01
C PHE A 193 15.20 18.73 -1.15
N GLU A 194 14.96 19.44 -2.24
CA GLU A 194 15.89 19.54 -3.36
C GLU A 194 17.22 20.15 -2.93
N LYS A 195 17.17 21.23 -2.16
CA LYS A 195 18.36 21.87 -1.60
C LYS A 195 19.16 20.91 -0.73
N LYS A 196 18.49 20.24 0.23
CA LYS A 196 19.15 19.27 1.14
C LYS A 196 19.71 18.05 0.40
N ILE A 197 19.02 17.57 -0.64
CA ILE A 197 19.50 16.48 -1.50
C ILE A 197 20.77 16.91 -2.24
N GLU A 198 20.82 18.14 -2.77
CA GLU A 198 21.98 18.65 -3.48
C GLU A 198 23.16 18.86 -2.54
N GLU A 199 22.94 19.43 -1.36
CA GLU A 199 23.97 19.53 -0.31
C GLU A 199 24.54 18.15 0.06
N SER A 200 23.66 17.14 0.22
CA SER A 200 24.08 15.77 0.51
C SER A 200 24.92 15.15 -0.62
N LYS A 201 24.55 15.38 -1.88
CA LYS A 201 25.32 14.92 -3.04
C LYS A 201 26.68 15.58 -3.11
N ASN A 202 26.75 16.88 -2.84
CA ASN A 202 28.00 17.64 -2.85
C ASN A 202 28.94 17.13 -1.76
N THR A 203 28.44 16.88 -0.55
CA THR A 203 29.22 16.27 0.53
C THR A 203 29.81 14.92 0.13
N LEU A 204 29.03 14.05 -0.55
CA LEU A 204 29.55 12.79 -1.06
C LEU A 204 30.58 13.01 -2.17
N GLN A 205 30.34 13.95 -3.07
CA GLN A 205 31.21 14.23 -4.19
C GLN A 205 32.59 14.73 -3.75
N GLU A 206 32.67 15.50 -2.66
CA GLU A 206 33.93 16.00 -2.10
C GLU A 206 34.84 14.89 -1.56
N VAL A 207 34.26 13.81 -1.04
CA VAL A 207 35.01 12.70 -0.42
C VAL A 207 35.17 11.46 -1.31
N MET A 208 34.38 11.37 -2.37
CA MET A 208 34.47 10.26 -3.32
C MET A 208 35.73 10.37 -4.20
N PRO A 209 36.39 9.25 -4.53
CA PRO A 209 37.52 9.25 -5.44
C PRO A 209 37.09 9.59 -6.86
N LYS A 210 37.99 10.22 -7.62
CA LYS A 210 37.81 10.44 -9.06
C LYS A 210 37.57 9.10 -9.77
N VAL A 211 36.69 9.13 -10.77
CA VAL A 211 36.24 7.93 -11.47
C VAL A 211 37.13 7.66 -12.70
N PRO A 212 37.83 6.53 -12.79
CA PRO A 212 38.65 6.24 -13.94
C PRO A 212 37.81 6.05 -15.21
N VAL A 213 38.18 6.76 -16.27
CA VAL A 213 37.56 6.63 -17.59
C VAL A 213 38.35 5.59 -18.39
N TYR A 214 37.75 4.42 -18.54
CA TYR A 214 38.36 3.35 -19.33
C TYR A 214 38.02 3.51 -20.81
N VAL A 215 39.01 3.35 -21.64
CA VAL A 215 38.87 3.24 -23.11
C VAL A 215 39.44 1.91 -23.55
N VAL A 216 38.72 1.27 -24.45
CA VAL A 216 39.19 0.06 -25.11
C VAL A 216 39.64 0.43 -26.52
N LYS A 217 40.86 0.08 -26.85
CA LYS A 217 41.41 0.21 -28.22
C LYS A 217 41.78 -1.15 -28.76
N THR A 218 41.53 -1.32 -30.07
CA THR A 218 42.00 -2.45 -30.88
C THR A 218 43.00 -1.96 -31.90
N ARG A 219 43.77 -2.88 -32.42
CA ARG A 219 44.72 -2.60 -33.48
C ARG A 219 44.04 -1.88 -34.67
N PRO A 220 44.54 -0.73 -35.14
CA PRO A 220 43.96 -0.06 -36.29
C PRO A 220 44.09 -0.91 -37.58
N LYS A 221 43.00 -0.98 -38.36
CA LYS A 221 42.95 -1.74 -39.60
C LYS A 221 43.99 -1.28 -40.63
N LYS A 222 44.45 -0.03 -40.62
CA LYS A 222 45.46 0.57 -41.47
C LYS A 222 46.49 1.32 -40.64
N PRO A 223 47.43 0.63 -39.98
CA PRO A 223 48.41 1.26 -39.10
C PRO A 223 49.54 1.99 -39.87
N PHE A 224 49.69 1.71 -41.15
CA PHE A 224 50.74 2.33 -41.99
C PHE A 224 50.16 3.27 -43.06
N LYS A 225 50.90 4.29 -43.44
CA LYS A 225 50.63 5.17 -44.58
C LYS A 225 51.09 4.51 -45.88
N LYS A 226 50.83 5.13 -47.05
CA LYS A 226 51.22 4.62 -48.36
C LYS A 226 52.76 4.52 -48.55
N ASP A 227 53.51 5.34 -47.80
CA ASP A 227 54.98 5.35 -47.76
C ASP A 227 55.60 4.37 -46.77
N GLN A 228 54.78 3.48 -46.20
CA GLN A 228 55.12 2.48 -45.18
C GLN A 228 55.51 3.08 -43.80
N SER A 229 55.45 4.37 -43.60
CA SER A 229 55.57 4.96 -42.28
C SER A 229 54.31 4.74 -41.46
N LEU A 230 54.40 4.76 -40.11
CA LEU A 230 53.24 4.65 -39.23
C LEU A 230 52.27 5.81 -39.45
N SER A 231 51.00 5.49 -39.51
CA SER A 231 49.95 6.52 -39.44
C SER A 231 49.83 7.07 -38.02
N ALA A 232 49.20 8.19 -37.81
CA ALA A 232 48.97 8.73 -36.47
C ALA A 232 48.23 7.75 -35.54
N THR A 233 47.33 6.92 -36.11
CA THR A 233 46.65 5.84 -35.36
C THR A 233 47.59 4.65 -35.13
N GLY A 234 48.53 4.37 -36.06
CA GLY A 234 49.58 3.38 -35.89
C GLY A 234 50.58 3.75 -34.82
N GLU A 235 51.04 5.00 -34.79
CA GLU A 235 51.91 5.51 -33.73
C GLU A 235 51.25 5.48 -32.37
N SER A 236 49.98 5.91 -32.29
CA SER A 236 49.20 5.85 -31.07
C SER A 236 48.94 4.41 -30.56
N TRP A 237 48.83 3.42 -31.48
CA TRP A 237 48.71 2.02 -31.14
C TRP A 237 50.05 1.46 -30.63
N LYS A 238 51.14 1.79 -31.33
CA LYS A 238 52.52 1.39 -30.95
C LYS A 238 52.83 1.85 -29.50
N ALA A 239 52.63 3.15 -29.23
CA ALA A 239 52.86 3.69 -27.91
C ALA A 239 52.02 2.97 -26.83
N LEU A 240 50.76 2.67 -27.14
CA LEU A 240 49.86 1.96 -26.19
C LEU A 240 50.31 0.52 -25.95
N CYS A 241 50.77 -0.19 -27.01
CA CYS A 241 51.32 -1.53 -26.86
C CYS A 241 52.60 -1.52 -26.01
N GLU A 242 53.53 -0.57 -26.25
CA GLU A 242 54.76 -0.43 -25.48
C GLU A 242 54.48 -0.14 -24.00
N GLU A 243 53.51 0.76 -23.70
CA GLU A 243 53.10 1.12 -22.34
C GLU A 243 52.52 -0.11 -21.56
N HIS A 244 51.81 -1.00 -22.27
CA HIS A 244 51.17 -2.15 -21.67
C HIS A 244 51.92 -3.48 -21.83
N GLY A 245 53.15 -3.44 -22.42
CA GLY A 245 53.98 -4.61 -22.56
C GLY A 245 53.54 -5.60 -23.65
N TYR A 246 52.86 -5.11 -24.69
CA TYR A 246 52.45 -5.88 -25.85
C TYR A 246 53.31 -5.55 -27.06
N ASP A 247 53.44 -6.49 -27.96
CA ASP A 247 54.05 -6.26 -29.27
C ASP A 247 53.13 -5.44 -30.17
N PHE A 248 53.70 -4.74 -31.14
CA PHE A 248 52.94 -3.94 -32.11
C PHE A 248 51.87 -4.75 -32.88
N ASP A 249 52.15 -6.03 -33.10
CA ASP A 249 51.28 -6.96 -33.81
C ASP A 249 50.16 -7.57 -32.97
N TYR A 250 50.04 -7.16 -31.69
CA TYR A 250 48.93 -7.58 -30.84
C TYR A 250 47.59 -7.23 -31.47
N ASP A 251 46.72 -8.24 -31.65
CA ASP A 251 45.41 -8.12 -32.31
C ASP A 251 44.23 -8.12 -31.34
N GLY A 252 44.51 -8.19 -30.02
CA GLY A 252 43.52 -8.13 -28.98
C GLY A 252 43.10 -6.70 -28.59
N GLU A 253 42.31 -6.61 -27.52
CA GLU A 253 41.83 -5.34 -26.95
C GLU A 253 42.74 -4.87 -25.82
N ILE A 254 43.18 -3.63 -25.86
CA ILE A 254 43.89 -2.99 -24.73
C ILE A 254 42.92 -2.03 -24.01
N LYS A 255 42.59 -2.35 -22.77
CA LYS A 255 41.78 -1.49 -21.89
C LYS A 255 42.72 -0.66 -21.01
N TYR A 256 42.68 0.64 -21.16
CA TYR A 256 43.49 1.56 -20.36
C TYR A 256 42.69 2.75 -19.79
N ILE A 257 43.23 3.43 -18.78
CA ILE A 257 42.64 4.63 -18.20
C ILE A 257 43.09 5.84 -19.04
N LYS A 258 42.10 6.46 -19.70
CA LYS A 258 42.32 7.67 -20.49
C LYS A 258 42.45 8.95 -19.63
N GLY A 259 41.82 8.93 -18.49
CA GLY A 259 41.75 10.06 -17.57
C GLY A 259 40.81 9.75 -16.40
N TYR A 260 40.49 10.75 -15.65
CA TYR A 260 39.58 10.62 -14.49
C TYR A 260 38.51 11.70 -14.57
N ASP A 261 37.25 11.30 -14.39
CA ASP A 261 36.14 12.23 -14.26
C ASP A 261 35.92 12.58 -12.78
N GLU A 262 35.33 13.73 -12.54
CA GLU A 262 34.89 14.11 -11.21
C GLU A 262 33.77 13.13 -10.74
N PRO A 263 33.75 12.76 -9.45
CA PRO A 263 32.76 11.85 -8.95
C PRO A 263 31.36 12.50 -8.94
N ASN A 264 30.34 11.67 -9.03
CA ASN A 264 28.95 12.10 -8.93
C ASN A 264 28.29 11.49 -7.69
N GLY A 265 28.11 12.31 -6.66
CA GLY A 265 27.44 11.93 -5.41
C GLY A 265 25.98 11.51 -5.55
N GLY A 266 25.36 11.74 -6.71
CA GLY A 266 24.04 11.25 -7.06
C GLY A 266 24.00 9.91 -7.81
N SER A 267 25.17 9.34 -8.17
CA SER A 267 25.26 8.09 -8.94
C SER A 267 25.29 6.85 -8.04
N PRO A 268 24.24 6.01 -8.02
CA PRO A 268 24.24 4.78 -7.22
C PRO A 268 25.38 3.80 -7.57
N LEU A 269 25.81 3.78 -8.82
CA LEU A 269 26.91 2.93 -9.29
C LEU A 269 28.24 3.40 -8.73
N GLN A 270 28.50 4.71 -8.79
CA GLN A 270 29.76 5.28 -8.28
C GLN A 270 29.83 5.19 -6.76
N ILE A 271 28.70 5.46 -6.05
CA ILE A 271 28.60 5.29 -4.60
C ILE A 271 28.91 3.85 -4.21
N LYS A 272 28.34 2.86 -4.89
CA LYS A 272 28.61 1.44 -4.60
C LYS A 272 30.06 1.09 -4.87
N SER A 273 30.64 1.54 -6.00
CA SER A 273 32.04 1.32 -6.33
C SER A 273 32.96 1.89 -5.24
N TRP A 274 32.66 3.07 -4.78
CA TRP A 274 33.39 3.69 -3.66
C TRP A 274 33.23 2.91 -2.36
N LEU A 275 32.03 2.50 -1.98
CA LEU A 275 31.80 1.67 -0.80
C LEU A 275 32.59 0.35 -0.86
N TYR A 276 32.67 -0.28 -2.03
CA TYR A 276 33.51 -1.47 -2.21
C TYR A 276 35.00 -1.17 -2.00
N SER A 277 35.48 -0.02 -2.47
CA SER A 277 36.89 0.38 -2.23
C SER A 277 37.17 0.67 -0.75
N LEU A 278 36.15 1.04 0.04
CA LEU A 278 36.23 1.18 1.51
C LEU A 278 36.11 -0.16 2.26
N GLY A 279 35.90 -1.28 1.54
CA GLY A 279 35.75 -2.60 2.11
C GLY A 279 34.33 -3.01 2.47
N TRP A 280 33.31 -2.39 1.85
CA TRP A 280 31.92 -2.78 2.03
C TRP A 280 31.68 -4.22 1.61
N ASN A 281 31.15 -5.02 2.53
CA ASN A 281 30.68 -6.36 2.29
C ASN A 281 29.13 -6.39 2.36
N PRO A 282 28.41 -6.40 1.22
CA PRO A 282 26.95 -6.32 1.21
C PRO A 282 26.30 -7.48 1.95
N GLN A 283 25.39 -7.15 2.86
CA GLN A 283 24.58 -8.11 3.64
C GLN A 283 23.11 -8.04 3.26
N LEU A 284 22.70 -6.98 2.54
CA LEU A 284 21.34 -6.76 2.08
C LEU A 284 21.27 -6.91 0.57
N PHE A 285 20.26 -7.65 0.08
CA PHE A 285 20.09 -7.91 -1.35
C PHE A 285 18.62 -7.77 -1.75
N ALA A 286 18.40 -7.22 -2.96
CA ALA A 286 17.15 -7.35 -3.68
C ALA A 286 17.31 -8.35 -4.83
N TYR A 287 16.25 -9.06 -5.15
CA TYR A 287 16.20 -10.01 -6.24
C TYR A 287 15.23 -9.50 -7.32
N LYS A 288 15.76 -9.23 -8.52
CA LYS A 288 14.96 -8.78 -9.65
C LYS A 288 14.91 -9.87 -10.71
N ARG A 289 13.71 -10.39 -10.97
CA ARG A 289 13.50 -11.37 -12.02
C ARG A 289 13.32 -10.66 -13.36
N ASN A 290 14.08 -11.06 -14.38
CA ASN A 290 13.85 -10.65 -15.75
C ASN A 290 12.54 -11.32 -16.24
N LYS A 291 11.62 -10.54 -16.77
CA LYS A 291 10.30 -11.04 -17.21
C LYS A 291 10.40 -11.89 -18.49
N GLU A 292 11.39 -11.63 -19.34
CA GLU A 292 11.58 -12.30 -20.63
C GLU A 292 12.41 -13.59 -20.48
N THR A 293 13.52 -13.53 -19.74
CA THR A 293 14.44 -14.67 -19.59
C THR A 293 14.17 -15.51 -18.34
N GLY A 294 13.37 -15.02 -17.40
CA GLY A 294 13.13 -15.67 -16.12
C GLY A 294 14.32 -15.63 -15.13
N GLU A 295 15.44 -15.07 -15.55
CA GLU A 295 16.67 -14.99 -14.78
C GLU A 295 16.52 -14.07 -13.57
N VAL A 296 17.05 -14.48 -12.41
CA VAL A 296 16.99 -13.69 -11.18
C VAL A 296 18.32 -13.01 -10.92
N LYS A 297 18.36 -11.69 -11.08
CA LYS A 297 19.53 -10.86 -10.74
C LYS A 297 19.51 -10.48 -9.28
N LYS A 298 20.59 -10.80 -8.56
CA LYS A 298 20.85 -10.37 -7.19
C LYS A 298 21.48 -8.97 -7.22
N ILE A 299 20.87 -8.01 -6.49
CA ILE A 299 21.29 -6.61 -6.47
C ILE A 299 21.57 -6.22 -5.03
N GLU A 300 22.79 -5.79 -4.73
CA GLU A 300 23.21 -5.32 -3.43
C GLU A 300 22.39 -4.07 -3.04
N GLN A 301 22.02 -3.99 -1.77
CA GLN A 301 21.28 -2.87 -1.23
C GLN A 301 22.08 -2.14 -0.16
N ILE A 302 22.20 -0.83 -0.30
CA ILE A 302 22.81 0.08 0.70
C ILE A 302 21.90 0.15 1.94
N LYS A 303 20.59 0.00 1.74
CA LYS A 303 19.56 0.06 2.80
C LYS A 303 18.62 -1.11 2.73
N ASN A 304 18.07 -1.48 3.87
CA ASN A 304 16.91 -2.35 3.95
C ASN A 304 15.68 -1.61 3.40
N LYS A 305 15.00 -2.19 2.42
CA LYS A 305 13.82 -1.56 1.79
C LYS A 305 12.61 -1.49 2.73
N ASP A 306 12.50 -2.43 3.68
CA ASP A 306 11.34 -2.54 4.55
C ASP A 306 11.49 -1.66 5.80
N THR A 307 12.69 -1.61 6.39
CA THR A 307 12.97 -0.84 7.61
C THR A 307 13.54 0.56 7.34
N GLY A 308 14.18 0.75 6.19
CA GLY A 308 14.91 1.97 5.85
C GLY A 308 16.31 2.08 6.47
N ASP A 309 16.73 1.10 7.28
CA ASP A 309 18.02 1.12 7.96
C ASP A 309 19.16 0.88 6.98
N LEU A 310 20.30 1.53 7.21
CA LEU A 310 21.54 1.25 6.47
C LEU A 310 22.00 -0.19 6.65
N CYS A 311 22.66 -0.73 5.63
CA CYS A 311 23.34 -2.01 5.72
C CYS A 311 24.31 -1.98 6.91
N PRO A 312 24.30 -2.99 7.79
CA PRO A 312 25.13 -3.00 9.00
C PRO A 312 26.61 -2.77 8.76
N ASP A 313 27.12 -3.21 7.61
CA ASP A 313 28.50 -2.99 7.23
C ASP A 313 28.79 -1.52 6.86
N ILE A 314 27.83 -0.81 6.28
CA ILE A 314 27.95 0.64 6.02
C ILE A 314 27.96 1.40 7.35
N VAL A 315 27.15 1.00 8.33
CA VAL A 315 27.17 1.61 9.67
C VAL A 315 28.56 1.51 10.30
N ARG A 316 29.26 0.38 10.13
CA ARG A 316 30.67 0.24 10.58
C ARG A 316 31.62 1.14 9.79
N LEU A 317 31.38 1.36 8.50
CA LEU A 317 32.23 2.23 7.69
C LEU A 317 32.06 3.72 8.07
N ILE A 318 30.90 4.13 8.58
CA ILE A 318 30.65 5.49 9.08
C ILE A 318 31.63 5.86 10.21
N GLU A 319 32.04 4.91 11.05
CA GLU A 319 33.03 5.17 12.11
C GLU A 319 34.38 5.66 11.56
N LYS A 320 34.73 5.26 10.32
CA LYS A 320 35.97 5.64 9.63
C LYS A 320 35.79 6.75 8.60
N THR A 321 34.59 6.87 8.06
CA THR A 321 34.22 7.82 7.02
C THR A 321 32.85 8.41 7.39
N PRO A 322 32.82 9.41 8.31
CA PRO A 322 31.58 9.99 8.84
C PRO A 322 30.64 10.56 7.77
N GLU A 323 31.18 11.00 6.62
CA GLU A 323 30.43 11.54 5.48
C GLU A 323 29.43 10.52 4.89
N LEU A 324 29.66 9.22 5.11
CA LEU A 324 28.73 8.17 4.71
C LEU A 324 27.36 8.25 5.42
N GLN A 325 27.28 8.97 6.55
CA GLN A 325 26.03 9.22 7.25
C GLN A 325 24.99 9.89 6.35
N VAL A 326 25.45 10.72 5.41
CA VAL A 326 24.60 11.41 4.43
C VAL A 326 23.79 10.45 3.56
N LEU A 327 24.24 9.20 3.39
CA LEU A 327 23.51 8.17 2.64
C LEU A 327 22.17 7.82 3.31
N GLU A 328 22.09 7.92 4.63
CA GLU A 328 20.83 7.72 5.35
C GLU A 328 19.84 8.83 5.03
N ASP A 329 20.28 10.09 5.14
CA ASP A 329 19.45 11.26 4.91
C ASP A 329 19.02 11.38 3.45
N LEU A 330 19.94 11.19 2.50
CA LEU A 330 19.69 11.29 1.06
C LEU A 330 18.53 10.40 0.60
N SER A 331 18.48 9.16 1.09
CA SER A 331 17.40 8.23 0.73
C SER A 331 16.05 8.65 1.35
N VAL A 332 16.06 9.14 2.60
CA VAL A 332 14.85 9.64 3.26
C VAL A 332 14.32 10.87 2.51
N LEU A 333 15.18 11.86 2.26
CA LEU A 333 14.82 13.09 1.55
C LEU A 333 14.28 12.81 0.16
N SER A 334 14.94 11.92 -0.61
CA SER A 334 14.50 11.55 -1.95
C SER A 334 13.11 10.90 -1.94
N HIS A 335 12.85 10.00 -0.98
CA HIS A 335 11.52 9.41 -0.83
C HIS A 335 10.48 10.46 -0.42
N ARG A 336 10.78 11.32 0.55
CA ARG A 336 9.85 12.38 1.01
C ARG A 336 9.52 13.36 -0.09
N LYS A 337 10.54 13.79 -0.85
CA LYS A 337 10.33 14.61 -2.06
C LYS A 337 9.38 13.95 -3.03
N SER A 338 9.59 12.68 -3.35
CA SER A 338 8.72 11.94 -4.29
C SER A 338 7.28 11.86 -3.81
N VAL A 339 7.03 11.72 -2.50
CA VAL A 339 5.67 11.71 -1.94
C VAL A 339 4.98 13.06 -2.16
N VAL A 340 5.66 14.17 -1.84
CA VAL A 340 5.08 15.52 -1.99
C VAL A 340 4.91 15.89 -3.46
N GLN A 341 5.87 15.55 -4.32
CA GLN A 341 5.75 15.72 -5.78
C GLN A 341 4.57 14.92 -6.35
N GLY A 342 4.28 13.73 -5.80
CA GLY A 342 3.09 12.95 -6.14
C GLY A 342 1.80 13.70 -5.80
N PHE A 343 1.74 14.41 -4.68
CA PHE A 343 0.59 15.25 -4.34
C PHE A 343 0.41 16.40 -5.32
N LEU A 344 1.52 17.10 -5.64
CA LEU A 344 1.51 18.22 -6.58
C LEU A 344 1.15 17.79 -8.02
N ALA A 345 1.47 16.55 -8.40
CA ALA A 345 1.12 16.03 -9.72
C ALA A 345 -0.36 15.63 -9.85
N ASP A 346 -1.01 15.30 -8.73
CA ASP A 346 -2.42 14.84 -8.70
C ASP A 346 -3.39 15.92 -8.19
N VAL A 347 -2.91 17.12 -7.82
CA VAL A 347 -3.75 18.24 -7.35
C VAL A 347 -4.48 18.87 -8.54
N ASP A 348 -5.77 19.16 -8.35
CA ASP A 348 -6.56 19.90 -9.33
C ASP A 348 -6.36 21.43 -9.23
N GLU A 349 -6.91 22.18 -10.18
CA GLU A 349 -6.83 23.65 -10.25
C GLU A 349 -7.36 24.37 -9.00
N ASN A 350 -8.24 23.71 -8.24
CA ASN A 350 -8.81 24.23 -7.00
C ASN A 350 -8.01 23.82 -5.74
N GLY A 351 -6.90 23.12 -5.93
CA GLY A 351 -6.01 22.65 -4.85
C GLY A 351 -6.54 21.43 -4.12
N PHE A 352 -7.28 20.54 -4.78
CA PHE A 352 -7.79 19.30 -4.19
C PHE A 352 -7.20 18.06 -4.84
N ILE A 353 -7.03 17.00 -4.04
CA ILE A 353 -6.52 15.70 -4.46
C ILE A 353 -7.58 14.64 -4.23
N ALA A 354 -7.88 13.84 -5.25
CA ALA A 354 -8.77 12.68 -5.13
C ALA A 354 -8.05 11.49 -4.50
N ALA A 355 -8.65 10.89 -3.48
CA ALA A 355 -8.09 9.71 -2.79
C ALA A 355 -8.33 8.43 -3.60
N ARG A 356 -7.70 8.31 -4.76
CA ARG A 356 -7.86 7.18 -5.69
C ARG A 356 -7.22 5.90 -5.16
N ILE A 357 -7.84 4.78 -5.48
CA ILE A 357 -7.32 3.43 -5.23
C ILE A 357 -6.95 2.72 -6.53
N GLN A 358 -6.12 1.68 -6.42
CA GLN A 358 -5.70 0.84 -7.56
C GLN A 358 -5.85 -0.66 -7.26
N GLY A 359 -6.76 -1.03 -6.38
CA GLY A 359 -7.05 -2.42 -6.03
C GLY A 359 -7.16 -2.68 -4.53
N PHE A 360 -7.13 -3.96 -4.18
CA PHE A 360 -7.19 -4.46 -2.82
C PHE A 360 -5.93 -5.24 -2.46
N THR A 361 -5.58 -5.25 -1.16
CA THR A 361 -4.64 -6.24 -0.62
C THR A 361 -5.32 -7.61 -0.50
N ASN A 362 -4.56 -8.65 -0.15
CA ASN A 362 -5.14 -9.97 0.12
C ASN A 362 -6.13 -10.00 1.31
N THR A 363 -6.10 -9.00 2.17
CA THR A 363 -7.04 -8.81 3.29
C THR A 363 -8.10 -7.74 3.01
N LEU A 364 -8.26 -7.36 1.75
CA LEU A 364 -9.22 -6.38 1.22
C LEU A 364 -9.05 -4.94 1.73
N ARG A 365 -7.89 -4.58 2.31
CA ARG A 365 -7.54 -3.17 2.53
C ARG A 365 -7.35 -2.48 1.18
N PHE A 366 -7.67 -1.18 1.08
CA PHE A 366 -7.42 -0.41 -0.13
C PHE A 366 -5.92 -0.31 -0.46
N ARG A 367 -5.59 -0.46 -1.72
CA ARG A 367 -4.29 -0.09 -2.28
C ARG A 367 -4.44 1.31 -2.87
N HIS A 368 -3.98 2.29 -2.10
CA HIS A 368 -4.03 3.68 -2.55
C HIS A 368 -3.09 3.92 -3.74
N LYS A 369 -3.48 4.83 -4.63
CA LYS A 369 -2.65 5.29 -5.75
C LYS A 369 -1.85 6.53 -5.37
N VAL A 370 -2.48 7.52 -4.75
CA VAL A 370 -1.90 8.83 -4.45
C VAL A 370 -1.33 8.89 -3.04
N PHE A 371 -2.12 8.51 -2.04
CA PHE A 371 -1.72 8.59 -0.62
C PHE A 371 -0.92 7.35 -0.18
N LEU A 372 0.12 7.02 -0.96
CA LEU A 372 1.01 5.90 -0.67
C LEU A 372 2.12 6.33 0.28
N ASN A 373 2.38 5.48 1.28
CA ASN A 373 3.56 5.58 2.15
C ASN A 373 3.75 6.96 2.81
N ILE A 374 2.64 7.63 3.16
CA ILE A 374 2.72 8.85 3.97
C ILE A 374 3.39 8.50 5.29
N PRO A 375 4.51 9.17 5.64
CA PRO A 375 5.23 8.84 6.86
C PRO A 375 4.40 9.12 8.11
N SER A 376 4.56 8.28 9.15
CA SER A 376 3.95 8.57 10.44
C SER A 376 4.60 9.80 11.08
N LEU A 377 3.92 10.44 12.03
CA LEU A 377 4.42 11.63 12.74
C LEU A 377 5.79 11.43 13.42
N ARG A 378 6.12 10.19 13.79
CA ARG A 378 7.38 9.84 14.46
C ARG A 378 8.56 9.69 13.49
N LYS A 379 8.30 9.64 12.18
CA LYS A 379 9.34 9.52 11.15
C LYS A 379 9.76 10.91 10.68
N PRO A 380 11.02 11.08 10.22
CA PRO A 380 11.48 12.35 9.67
C PRO A 380 10.54 12.90 8.61
N TYR A 381 10.20 14.18 8.73
CA TYR A 381 9.26 14.93 7.87
C TYR A 381 7.82 14.41 7.85
N GLY A 382 7.45 13.51 8.79
CA GLY A 382 6.10 12.97 8.85
C GLY A 382 5.05 14.02 9.20
N LYS A 383 5.37 14.90 10.15
CA LYS A 383 4.50 15.99 10.59
C LYS A 383 4.29 17.02 9.49
N GLU A 384 5.37 17.41 8.82
CA GLU A 384 5.37 18.38 7.73
C GLU A 384 4.51 17.88 6.55
N ILE A 385 4.73 16.64 6.10
CA ILE A 385 4.01 16.06 4.96
C ILE A 385 2.52 15.85 5.28
N ARG A 386 2.19 15.33 6.48
CA ARG A 386 0.79 15.22 6.91
C ARG A 386 0.14 16.59 7.10
N GLY A 387 0.90 17.59 7.51
CA GLY A 387 0.46 18.96 7.65
C GLY A 387 0.09 19.67 6.36
N LEU A 388 0.45 19.10 5.19
CA LEU A 388 0.04 19.61 3.87
C LEU A 388 -1.42 19.29 3.53
N LEU A 389 -2.00 18.25 4.14
CA LEU A 389 -3.39 17.86 3.93
C LEU A 389 -4.24 18.56 4.98
N ILE A 390 -5.01 19.54 4.56
CA ILE A 390 -5.71 20.48 5.44
C ILE A 390 -7.23 20.44 5.24
N ALA A 391 -7.97 21.04 6.16
CA ALA A 391 -9.41 21.27 6.00
C ALA A 391 -9.67 22.22 4.82
N ARG A 392 -10.78 22.01 4.10
CA ARG A 392 -11.09 22.75 2.84
C ARG A 392 -11.25 24.25 3.00
N ASN A 393 -11.64 24.74 4.17
CA ASN A 393 -11.79 26.15 4.51
C ASN A 393 -11.80 26.34 6.03
N GLU A 394 -11.84 27.60 6.47
CA GLU A 394 -11.79 28.00 7.90
C GLU A 394 -13.01 27.55 8.72
N ASP A 395 -14.18 27.34 8.11
CA ASP A 395 -15.39 26.85 8.77
C ASP A 395 -15.36 25.36 9.07
N MET A 396 -14.43 24.64 8.45
CA MET A 396 -14.30 23.18 8.54
C MET A 396 -13.06 22.78 9.33
N GLU A 397 -13.09 21.57 9.84
CA GLU A 397 -11.94 20.89 10.45
C GLU A 397 -11.92 19.42 10.02
N LEU A 398 -10.77 18.81 10.02
CA LEU A 398 -10.62 17.38 9.81
C LEU A 398 -11.04 16.63 11.08
N MET A 399 -11.72 15.52 10.89
CA MET A 399 -12.04 14.54 11.91
C MET A 399 -11.43 13.21 11.49
N GLY A 400 -10.47 12.70 12.26
CA GLY A 400 -9.92 11.36 12.15
C GLY A 400 -10.55 10.46 13.20
N ALA A 401 -10.86 9.23 12.83
CA ALA A 401 -11.30 8.26 13.81
C ALA A 401 -10.68 6.90 13.50
N ASP A 402 -9.96 6.36 14.49
CA ASP A 402 -9.23 5.11 14.43
C ASP A 402 -9.92 4.03 15.27
N CYS A 403 -10.02 2.81 14.72
CA CYS A 403 -10.52 1.69 15.48
C CYS A 403 -9.48 1.25 16.52
N SER A 404 -9.76 1.49 17.79
CA SER A 404 -8.83 1.26 18.90
C SER A 404 -8.36 -0.20 18.98
N SER A 405 -7.07 -0.44 18.72
CA SER A 405 -6.42 -1.77 18.78
C SER A 405 -7.18 -2.83 17.96
N LEU A 406 -7.64 -2.51 16.77
CA LEU A 406 -8.53 -3.34 15.96
C LEU A 406 -8.00 -4.78 15.79
N GLU A 407 -6.74 -4.94 15.35
CA GLU A 407 -6.16 -6.27 15.12
C GLU A 407 -5.97 -7.08 16.42
N ASP A 408 -5.80 -6.41 17.56
CA ASP A 408 -5.70 -7.11 18.85
C ASP A 408 -7.08 -7.56 19.32
N ARG A 409 -8.11 -6.71 19.18
CA ARG A 409 -9.49 -7.06 19.55
C ARG A 409 -10.06 -8.19 18.69
N THR A 410 -9.81 -8.18 17.38
CA THR A 410 -10.21 -9.27 16.49
C THR A 410 -9.39 -10.54 16.75
N GLY A 411 -8.11 -10.43 17.07
CA GLY A 411 -7.28 -11.56 17.51
C GLY A 411 -7.81 -12.19 18.80
N GLN A 412 -8.14 -11.38 19.81
CA GLN A 412 -8.75 -11.82 21.06
C GLN A 412 -10.07 -12.55 20.84
N HIS A 413 -10.90 -12.12 19.87
CA HIS A 413 -12.11 -12.83 19.50
C HIS A 413 -11.82 -14.28 19.11
N PHE A 414 -10.84 -14.54 18.24
CA PHE A 414 -10.48 -15.90 17.83
C PHE A 414 -9.78 -16.68 18.93
N MET A 415 -8.94 -16.03 19.75
CA MET A 415 -8.25 -16.66 20.89
C MET A 415 -9.21 -17.12 21.98
N TRP A 416 -10.34 -16.43 22.16
CA TRP A 416 -11.35 -16.74 23.19
C TRP A 416 -11.78 -18.21 23.21
N LYS A 417 -11.88 -18.84 22.04
CA LYS A 417 -12.28 -20.25 21.89
C LYS A 417 -11.28 -21.21 22.58
N TYR A 418 -10.00 -20.84 22.63
CA TYR A 418 -8.93 -21.74 23.06
C TYR A 418 -8.29 -21.31 24.38
N ASP A 419 -8.18 -20.03 24.64
CA ASP A 419 -7.50 -19.46 25.81
C ASP A 419 -8.28 -18.26 26.37
N PRO A 420 -9.51 -18.49 26.89
CA PRO A 420 -10.37 -17.41 27.38
C PRO A 420 -9.77 -16.70 28.62
N ASP A 421 -8.96 -17.39 29.43
CA ASP A 421 -8.35 -16.80 30.61
C ASP A 421 -7.30 -15.77 30.22
N TYR A 422 -6.44 -16.10 29.27
CA TYR A 422 -5.47 -15.11 28.75
C TYR A 422 -6.15 -13.92 28.07
N VAL A 423 -7.26 -14.15 27.37
CA VAL A 423 -8.02 -13.04 26.79
C VAL A 423 -8.61 -12.16 27.88
N ARG A 424 -9.11 -12.71 28.99
CA ARG A 424 -9.57 -11.92 30.16
C ARG A 424 -8.45 -11.09 30.77
N ASP A 425 -7.23 -11.67 30.89
CA ASP A 425 -6.05 -10.92 31.35
C ASP A 425 -5.76 -9.74 30.40
N MET A 426 -5.76 -9.97 29.08
CA MET A 426 -5.55 -8.93 28.08
C MET A 426 -6.63 -7.84 28.05
N MET A 427 -7.80 -8.09 28.65
CA MET A 427 -8.89 -7.13 28.76
C MET A 427 -8.77 -6.20 29.97
N GLN A 428 -7.86 -6.48 30.90
CA GLN A 428 -7.65 -5.60 32.07
C GLN A 428 -6.98 -4.30 31.64
N ASP A 429 -7.41 -3.18 32.23
CA ASP A 429 -6.90 -1.85 31.86
C ASP A 429 -5.41 -1.68 32.13
N ASP A 430 -4.87 -2.41 33.09
CA ASP A 430 -3.45 -2.38 33.49
C ASP A 430 -2.61 -3.47 32.79
N PHE A 431 -3.18 -4.26 31.89
CA PHE A 431 -2.44 -5.31 31.17
C PHE A 431 -1.50 -4.70 30.12
N ASP A 432 -0.22 -5.05 30.23
CA ASP A 432 0.81 -4.67 29.25
C ASP A 432 1.35 -5.91 28.55
N PRO A 433 0.96 -6.18 27.28
CA PRO A 433 1.37 -7.36 26.54
C PRO A 433 2.88 -7.41 26.29
N HIS A 434 3.57 -6.28 26.36
CA HIS A 434 5.01 -6.20 26.16
C HIS A 434 5.78 -6.58 27.42
N CYS A 435 5.30 -6.14 28.57
CA CYS A 435 5.81 -6.58 29.86
C CYS A 435 5.52 -8.08 30.11
N ASP A 436 4.34 -8.56 29.72
CA ASP A 436 3.93 -9.95 29.83
C ASP A 436 4.92 -10.90 29.10
N ILE A 437 5.23 -10.62 27.84
CA ILE A 437 6.20 -11.42 27.07
C ILE A 437 7.62 -11.29 27.61
N ALA A 438 8.03 -10.12 28.09
CA ALA A 438 9.33 -9.92 28.70
C ALA A 438 9.46 -10.72 30.03
N ALA A 439 8.37 -10.82 30.78
CA ALA A 439 8.30 -11.63 32.01
C ALA A 439 8.32 -13.13 31.70
N GLU A 440 7.51 -13.59 30.74
CA GLU A 440 7.48 -15.00 30.29
C GLU A 440 8.86 -15.46 29.77
N ALA A 441 9.62 -14.56 29.12
CA ALA A 441 10.98 -14.82 28.68
C ALA A 441 12.03 -14.78 29.81
N GLY A 442 11.63 -14.42 31.03
CA GLY A 442 12.55 -14.25 32.19
C GLY A 442 13.47 -13.02 32.06
N ILE A 443 13.08 -12.03 31.23
CA ILE A 443 13.85 -10.77 31.07
C ILE A 443 13.42 -9.75 32.12
N MET A 444 12.13 -9.75 32.50
CA MET A 444 11.57 -8.98 33.60
C MET A 444 11.09 -9.89 34.71
N THR A 445 11.30 -9.48 35.97
CA THR A 445 10.67 -10.12 37.11
C THR A 445 9.29 -9.52 37.37
N ALA A 446 8.43 -10.18 38.16
CA ALA A 446 7.12 -9.65 38.55
C ALA A 446 7.22 -8.27 39.23
N ASP A 447 8.24 -8.08 40.11
CA ASP A 447 8.54 -6.80 40.77
C ASP A 447 8.92 -5.71 39.76
N GLU A 448 9.70 -6.04 38.73
CA GLU A 448 10.07 -5.11 37.67
C GLU A 448 8.87 -4.71 36.79
N VAL A 449 7.97 -5.64 36.50
CA VAL A 449 6.71 -5.34 35.78
C VAL A 449 5.84 -4.40 36.62
N SER A 450 5.67 -4.72 37.91
CA SER A 450 4.89 -3.88 38.84
C SER A 450 5.50 -2.49 38.98
N ALA A 451 6.81 -2.39 39.19
CA ALA A 451 7.52 -1.10 39.27
C ALA A 451 7.39 -0.29 37.97
N TYR A 452 7.47 -0.94 36.80
CA TYR A 452 7.29 -0.26 35.51
C TYR A 452 5.88 0.31 35.35
N LYS A 453 4.84 -0.48 35.66
CA LYS A 453 3.45 -0.04 35.60
C LYS A 453 3.18 1.14 36.54
N LEU A 454 3.70 1.10 37.76
CA LEU A 454 3.58 2.21 38.70
C LEU A 454 4.26 3.50 38.19
N MET A 455 5.49 3.37 37.67
CA MET A 455 6.19 4.52 37.09
C MET A 455 5.49 5.09 35.87
N ASP A 456 4.89 4.23 35.05
CA ASP A 456 4.17 4.67 33.85
C ASP A 456 2.87 5.41 34.21
N ALA A 457 2.11 4.87 35.15
CA ALA A 457 0.85 5.48 35.65
C ALA A 457 1.07 6.83 36.36
N GLN A 458 2.21 7.03 37.03
CA GLN A 458 2.54 8.23 37.80
C GLN A 458 3.53 9.16 37.10
N ASP A 459 3.92 8.83 35.87
CA ASP A 459 4.96 9.55 35.08
C ASP A 459 6.29 9.75 35.82
N LEU A 460 6.72 8.73 36.55
CA LEU A 460 7.96 8.75 37.34
C LEU A 460 9.14 8.25 36.48
N LYS A 461 10.32 8.85 36.70
CA LYS A 461 11.59 8.41 36.08
C LYS A 461 12.25 7.30 36.85
N GLU A 462 12.04 7.23 38.16
CA GLU A 462 12.59 6.22 39.07
C GLU A 462 11.62 5.95 40.22
N ILE A 463 11.68 4.77 40.81
CA ILE A 463 10.86 4.34 41.96
C ILE A 463 11.67 3.37 42.84
N GLU A 464 11.41 3.41 44.12
CA GLU A 464 11.79 2.33 45.05
C GLU A 464 10.57 1.42 45.26
N HIS A 465 10.72 0.16 44.87
CA HIS A 465 9.65 -0.85 44.97
C HIS A 465 10.23 -2.14 45.56
N ASN A 466 9.61 -2.65 46.63
CA ASN A 466 10.04 -3.84 47.34
C ASN A 466 11.54 -3.78 47.77
N GLY A 467 11.99 -2.60 48.25
CA GLY A 467 13.38 -2.40 48.73
C GLY A 467 14.44 -2.33 47.64
N LYS A 468 14.05 -2.20 46.38
CA LYS A 468 14.98 -2.05 45.23
C LYS A 468 14.63 -0.77 44.44
N LYS A 469 15.67 -0.10 43.94
CA LYS A 469 15.54 1.05 43.05
C LYS A 469 15.49 0.62 41.62
N TYR A 470 14.48 1.18 40.89
CA TYR A 470 14.27 0.93 39.47
C TYR A 470 14.21 2.25 38.70
N THR A 471 14.68 2.26 37.46
CA THR A 471 14.59 3.40 36.57
C THR A 471 13.71 3.07 35.38
N LYS A 472 12.86 4.03 34.94
CA LYS A 472 11.97 3.88 33.78
C LYS A 472 12.76 3.54 32.50
N LYS A 473 13.99 4.11 32.37
CA LYS A 473 14.90 3.82 31.24
C LYS A 473 15.34 2.35 31.19
N ALA A 474 15.80 1.79 32.29
CA ALA A 474 16.28 0.40 32.34
C ALA A 474 15.13 -0.60 32.09
N LEU A 475 13.99 -0.41 32.77
CA LEU A 475 12.83 -1.28 32.58
C LEU A 475 12.18 -1.07 31.22
N GLY A 476 12.21 0.15 30.67
CA GLY A 476 11.74 0.49 29.33
C GLY A 476 12.50 -0.27 28.22
N LEU A 477 13.82 -0.49 28.37
CA LEU A 477 14.60 -1.33 27.44
C LEU A 477 14.16 -2.79 27.46
N LYS A 478 13.89 -3.35 28.65
CA LYS A 478 13.36 -4.71 28.81
C LYS A 478 11.97 -4.85 28.18
N ARG A 479 11.08 -3.89 28.45
CA ARG A 479 9.76 -3.82 27.82
C ARG A 479 9.85 -3.67 26.30
N HIS A 480 10.83 -2.90 25.80
CA HIS A 480 11.07 -2.75 24.36
C HIS A 480 11.42 -4.08 23.69
N ALA A 481 12.17 -4.95 24.37
CA ALA A 481 12.43 -6.29 23.87
C ALA A 481 11.14 -7.11 23.72
N GLY A 482 10.24 -7.07 24.72
CA GLY A 482 8.90 -7.66 24.62
C GLY A 482 8.06 -7.04 23.50
N LYS A 483 8.10 -5.71 23.34
CA LYS A 483 7.40 -5.01 22.26
C LYS A 483 7.88 -5.46 20.88
N SER A 484 9.18 -5.47 20.65
CA SER A 484 9.77 -5.92 19.38
C SER A 484 9.42 -7.38 19.09
N THR A 485 9.34 -8.24 20.14
CA THR A 485 8.93 -9.63 20.02
C THR A 485 7.47 -9.76 19.59
N ASN A 486 6.54 -9.05 20.23
CA ASN A 486 5.14 -9.10 19.92
C ASN A 486 4.87 -8.70 18.45
N TYR A 487 5.47 -7.60 18.00
CA TYR A 487 5.30 -7.15 16.63
C TYR A 487 5.95 -8.11 15.61
N SER A 488 7.16 -8.59 15.87
CA SER A 488 7.89 -9.43 14.92
C SER A 488 7.35 -10.85 14.83
N SER A 489 7.03 -11.47 15.97
CA SER A 489 6.60 -12.88 16.04
C SER A 489 5.21 -13.09 15.42
N LYS A 490 4.31 -12.10 15.56
CA LYS A 490 2.98 -12.12 14.95
C LYS A 490 3.04 -12.30 13.42
N TYR A 491 4.14 -11.82 12.80
CA TYR A 491 4.40 -11.95 11.36
C TYR A 491 5.43 -13.05 11.02
N GLY A 492 5.67 -13.97 11.94
CA GLY A 492 6.49 -15.16 11.71
C GLY A 492 8.00 -14.93 11.76
N ALA A 493 8.47 -13.87 12.43
CA ALA A 493 9.91 -13.66 12.65
C ALA A 493 10.50 -14.70 13.63
N GLY A 494 11.67 -15.23 13.29
CA GLY A 494 12.43 -16.13 14.15
C GLY A 494 13.33 -15.39 15.17
N GLY A 495 13.92 -16.13 16.09
CA GLY A 495 14.78 -15.61 17.16
C GLY A 495 15.86 -14.62 16.71
N PRO A 496 16.66 -14.89 15.66
CA PRO A 496 17.69 -13.95 15.19
C PRO A 496 17.13 -12.60 14.72
N THR A 497 15.94 -12.60 14.09
CA THR A 497 15.26 -11.36 13.65
C THR A 497 14.76 -10.56 14.84
N ILE A 498 14.18 -11.25 15.84
CA ILE A 498 13.73 -10.64 17.10
C ILE A 498 14.91 -10.03 17.85
N ALA A 499 16.04 -10.76 17.94
CA ALA A 499 17.25 -10.26 18.60
C ALA A 499 17.73 -8.94 18.01
N ARG A 500 17.81 -8.86 16.68
CA ARG A 500 18.19 -7.63 15.96
C ARG A 500 17.18 -6.49 16.20
N ALA A 501 15.89 -6.76 16.11
CA ALA A 501 14.84 -5.76 16.30
C ALA A 501 14.79 -5.24 17.75
N ALA A 502 15.11 -6.08 18.71
CA ALA A 502 15.13 -5.75 20.14
C ALA A 502 16.47 -5.18 20.63
N GLY A 503 17.54 -5.24 19.82
CA GLY A 503 18.89 -4.85 20.22
C GLY A 503 19.48 -5.74 21.32
N VAL A 504 19.16 -7.06 21.31
CA VAL A 504 19.61 -8.02 22.32
C VAL A 504 20.44 -9.15 21.70
N PRO A 505 21.24 -9.89 22.49
CA PRO A 505 21.97 -11.06 22.00
C PRO A 505 21.03 -12.12 21.39
N GLU A 506 21.50 -12.88 20.41
CA GLU A 506 20.70 -13.88 19.69
C GLU A 506 20.08 -14.94 20.62
N ALA A 507 20.85 -15.39 21.66
CA ALA A 507 20.33 -16.30 22.67
C ALA A 507 19.10 -15.75 23.43
N VAL A 508 19.07 -14.44 23.67
CA VAL A 508 17.91 -13.75 24.27
C VAL A 508 16.74 -13.66 23.26
N GLY A 509 17.03 -13.40 21.99
CA GLY A 509 16.04 -13.43 20.92
C GLY A 509 15.35 -14.79 20.79
N HIS A 510 16.08 -15.88 20.93
CA HIS A 510 15.49 -17.23 20.95
C HIS A 510 14.61 -17.48 22.18
N LYS A 511 15.00 -16.98 23.37
CA LYS A 511 14.16 -17.04 24.57
C LYS A 511 12.86 -16.26 24.39
N LEU A 512 12.94 -15.07 23.88
CA LEU A 512 11.79 -14.22 23.56
C LEU A 512 10.84 -14.89 22.54
N HIS A 513 11.39 -15.46 21.47
CA HIS A 513 10.61 -16.20 20.48
C HIS A 513 9.89 -17.41 21.10
N LYS A 514 10.57 -18.18 21.95
CA LYS A 514 9.97 -19.32 22.66
C LYS A 514 8.86 -18.85 23.60
N ALA A 515 9.12 -17.82 24.40
CA ALA A 515 8.13 -17.24 25.32
C ALA A 515 6.89 -16.75 24.60
N TYR A 516 7.07 -16.05 23.46
CA TYR A 516 5.94 -15.60 22.65
C TYR A 516 5.03 -16.76 22.23
N TRP A 517 5.58 -17.82 21.67
CA TRP A 517 4.80 -18.95 21.19
C TRP A 517 4.29 -19.86 22.32
N SER A 518 4.93 -19.86 23.48
CA SER A 518 4.39 -20.49 24.70
C SER A 518 3.14 -19.73 25.17
N ARG A 519 3.24 -18.42 25.29
CA ARG A 519 2.14 -17.58 25.78
C ARG A 519 0.99 -17.45 24.77
N ASN A 520 1.32 -17.38 23.49
CA ASN A 520 0.34 -17.22 22.39
C ASN A 520 0.12 -18.54 21.63
N TRP A 521 0.13 -19.67 22.32
CA TRP A 521 -0.06 -21.00 21.71
C TRP A 521 -1.38 -21.12 20.96
N SER A 522 -2.42 -20.41 21.41
CA SER A 522 -3.74 -20.37 20.79
C SER A 522 -3.71 -19.87 19.34
N LEU A 523 -2.76 -18.99 18.98
CA LEU A 523 -2.61 -18.49 17.61
C LEU A 523 -2.26 -19.61 16.62
N LYS A 524 -1.43 -20.56 17.03
CA LYS A 524 -1.12 -21.75 16.21
C LYS A 524 -2.37 -22.62 16.03
N LYS A 525 -3.12 -22.80 17.12
CA LYS A 525 -4.34 -23.59 17.09
C LYS A 525 -5.40 -22.98 16.17
N ILE A 526 -5.54 -21.65 16.20
CA ILE A 526 -6.41 -20.91 15.26
C ILE A 526 -5.94 -21.14 13.82
N ALA A 527 -4.64 -21.03 13.56
CA ALA A 527 -4.08 -21.22 12.22
C ALA A 527 -4.29 -22.65 11.70
N ASP A 528 -4.18 -23.66 12.58
CA ASP A 528 -4.43 -25.06 12.23
C ASP A 528 -5.91 -25.32 11.90
N ASP A 529 -6.83 -24.66 12.61
CA ASP A 529 -8.28 -24.79 12.42
C ASP A 529 -8.84 -23.95 11.25
N CYS A 530 -8.00 -23.10 10.60
CA CYS A 530 -8.43 -22.32 9.45
C CYS A 530 -8.88 -23.21 8.29
N VAL A 531 -10.07 -22.94 7.78
CA VAL A 531 -10.59 -23.61 6.58
C VAL A 531 -9.93 -23.00 5.34
N VAL A 532 -9.22 -23.82 4.59
CA VAL A 532 -8.51 -23.43 3.37
C VAL A 532 -8.95 -24.32 2.21
N LYS A 533 -9.16 -23.74 1.02
CA LYS A 533 -9.38 -24.49 -0.20
C LYS A 533 -8.53 -23.96 -1.35
N GLN A 534 -8.21 -24.86 -2.30
CA GLN A 534 -7.59 -24.52 -3.58
C GLN A 534 -8.70 -24.30 -4.61
N ALA A 535 -8.76 -23.10 -5.17
CA ALA A 535 -9.69 -22.76 -6.24
C ALA A 535 -9.12 -21.62 -7.10
N LEU A 536 -9.51 -21.52 -8.37
CA LEU A 536 -9.11 -20.44 -9.29
C LEU A 536 -7.57 -20.24 -9.38
N GLY A 537 -6.81 -21.34 -9.27
CA GLY A 537 -5.36 -21.31 -9.34
C GLY A 537 -4.61 -20.84 -8.08
N VAL A 538 -5.33 -20.46 -7.01
CA VAL A 538 -4.75 -19.94 -5.76
C VAL A 538 -5.39 -20.57 -4.52
N LYS A 539 -4.76 -20.38 -3.36
CA LYS A 539 -5.32 -20.79 -2.08
C LYS A 539 -6.25 -19.70 -1.52
N TRP A 540 -7.36 -20.12 -0.94
CA TRP A 540 -8.35 -19.25 -0.30
C TRP A 540 -8.57 -19.69 1.15
N LEU A 541 -8.62 -18.72 2.06
CA LEU A 541 -8.89 -18.89 3.47
C LEU A 541 -10.28 -18.36 3.79
N TRP A 542 -11.11 -19.18 4.45
CA TRP A 542 -12.44 -18.78 4.89
C TRP A 542 -12.38 -17.92 6.15
N ASN A 543 -13.07 -16.79 6.12
CA ASN A 543 -13.28 -15.93 7.28
C ASN A 543 -14.75 -16.05 7.73
N PRO A 544 -15.02 -16.67 8.90
CA PRO A 544 -16.39 -16.92 9.36
C PRO A 544 -17.12 -15.64 9.81
N ILE A 545 -16.41 -14.59 10.20
CA ILE A 545 -17.02 -13.31 10.62
C ILE A 545 -17.51 -12.52 9.40
N ALA A 546 -16.70 -12.47 8.36
CA ALA A 546 -17.05 -11.79 7.13
C ALA A 546 -17.91 -12.63 6.17
N ASN A 547 -17.99 -13.94 6.38
CA ASN A 547 -18.52 -14.91 5.40
C ASN A 547 -17.87 -14.76 4.02
N MET A 548 -16.53 -14.56 4.01
CA MET A 548 -15.76 -14.27 2.82
C MET A 548 -14.53 -15.17 2.70
N TRP A 549 -14.16 -15.46 1.46
CA TRP A 549 -12.89 -16.09 1.14
C TRP A 549 -11.83 -15.03 0.91
N TYR A 550 -10.64 -15.20 1.51
CA TYR A 550 -9.50 -14.29 1.36
C TYR A 550 -8.35 -15.00 0.66
N TRP A 551 -7.66 -14.34 -0.25
CA TRP A 551 -6.48 -14.90 -0.88
C TRP A 551 -5.39 -15.18 0.15
N LEU A 552 -5.01 -16.46 0.29
CA LEU A 552 -3.93 -16.90 1.17
C LEU A 552 -2.63 -17.06 0.35
N LYS A 553 -1.67 -16.19 0.59
CA LYS A 553 -0.39 -16.21 -0.13
C LYS A 553 0.46 -17.41 0.25
N THR A 554 0.62 -17.67 1.54
CA THR A 554 1.39 -18.81 2.07
C THR A 554 0.69 -19.39 3.31
N ASP A 555 0.94 -20.66 3.61
CA ASP A 555 0.29 -21.32 4.76
C ASP A 555 0.69 -20.73 6.13
N LYS A 556 1.88 -20.10 6.22
CA LYS A 556 2.33 -19.40 7.44
C LYS A 556 1.51 -18.14 7.73
N ASP A 557 0.83 -17.59 6.72
CA ASP A 557 0.06 -16.34 6.83
C ASP A 557 -1.41 -16.59 7.24
N LYS A 558 -1.81 -17.83 7.59
CA LYS A 558 -3.20 -18.17 7.91
C LYS A 558 -3.79 -17.27 8.99
N PHE A 559 -3.17 -17.20 10.17
CA PHE A 559 -3.67 -16.35 11.25
C PHE A 559 -3.67 -14.86 10.88
N SER A 560 -2.60 -14.35 10.30
CA SER A 560 -2.52 -12.93 9.93
C SER A 560 -3.55 -12.56 8.86
N THR A 561 -3.77 -13.42 7.86
CA THR A 561 -4.81 -13.21 6.84
C THR A 561 -6.21 -13.23 7.44
N LEU A 562 -6.51 -14.20 8.33
CA LEU A 562 -7.79 -14.27 9.03
C LEU A 562 -8.01 -13.01 9.87
N ASN A 563 -7.04 -12.66 10.72
CA ASN A 563 -7.18 -11.58 11.67
C ASN A 563 -7.27 -10.20 10.99
N GLN A 564 -6.36 -9.89 10.06
CA GLN A 564 -6.40 -8.63 9.31
C GLN A 564 -7.63 -8.53 8.41
N GLY A 565 -8.04 -9.64 7.78
CA GLY A 565 -9.27 -9.67 6.99
C GLY A 565 -10.51 -9.41 7.84
N THR A 566 -10.55 -9.95 9.07
CA THR A 566 -11.63 -9.67 10.03
C THR A 566 -11.59 -8.20 10.46
N GLY A 567 -10.41 -7.64 10.76
CA GLY A 567 -10.26 -6.23 11.10
C GLY A 567 -10.77 -5.32 9.98
N THR A 568 -10.36 -5.58 8.74
CA THR A 568 -10.83 -4.83 7.57
C THR A 568 -12.36 -4.91 7.43
N TYR A 569 -12.94 -6.09 7.58
CA TYR A 569 -14.39 -6.26 7.52
C TYR A 569 -15.12 -5.50 8.63
N CYS A 570 -14.64 -5.58 9.87
CA CYS A 570 -15.20 -4.84 11.00
C CYS A 570 -15.18 -3.33 10.76
N PHE A 571 -14.05 -2.81 10.28
CA PHE A 571 -13.89 -1.42 9.91
C PHE A 571 -14.85 -1.02 8.78
N ASP A 572 -14.96 -1.81 7.73
CA ASP A 572 -15.88 -1.54 6.62
C ASP A 572 -17.34 -1.57 7.05
N MET A 573 -17.72 -2.46 7.99
CA MET A 573 -19.06 -2.48 8.57
C MET A 573 -19.33 -1.23 9.42
N TRP A 574 -18.33 -0.73 10.14
CA TRP A 574 -18.44 0.55 10.84
C TRP A 574 -18.62 1.71 9.85
N ILE A 575 -17.82 1.81 8.80
CA ILE A 575 -18.01 2.81 7.73
C ILE A 575 -19.42 2.69 7.14
N LYS A 576 -19.93 1.47 6.91
CA LYS A 576 -21.28 1.24 6.40
C LYS A 576 -22.36 1.82 7.32
N GLU A 577 -22.22 1.65 8.65
CA GLU A 577 -23.14 2.25 9.63
C GLU A 577 -23.02 3.78 9.69
N VAL A 578 -21.82 4.33 9.56
CA VAL A 578 -21.59 5.78 9.46
C VAL A 578 -22.28 6.34 8.21
N LEU A 579 -22.11 5.70 7.04
CA LEU A 579 -22.65 6.16 5.77
C LEU A 579 -24.18 6.13 5.70
N LYS A 580 -24.87 5.36 6.53
CA LYS A 580 -26.34 5.44 6.65
C LYS A 580 -26.82 6.81 7.17
N ARG A 581 -25.98 7.52 7.92
CA ARG A 581 -26.30 8.80 8.57
C ARG A 581 -25.55 9.98 7.96
N ARG A 582 -24.38 9.74 7.37
CA ARG A 582 -23.49 10.73 6.79
C ARG A 582 -22.89 10.24 5.48
N GLN A 583 -23.40 10.72 4.36
CA GLN A 583 -22.97 10.36 3.00
C GLN A 583 -21.71 11.14 2.56
N GLN A 584 -20.68 11.12 3.42
CA GLN A 584 -19.39 11.78 3.18
C GLN A 584 -18.28 10.91 3.74
N LEU A 585 -17.15 10.83 3.02
CA LEU A 585 -15.95 10.13 3.44
C LEU A 585 -14.77 10.74 2.68
N THR A 586 -13.86 11.40 3.37
CA THR A 586 -12.72 12.08 2.74
C THR A 586 -11.59 11.09 2.44
N GLY A 587 -11.40 10.10 3.32
CA GLY A 587 -10.39 9.07 3.11
C GLY A 587 -10.50 7.92 4.09
N GLN A 588 -9.81 6.83 3.76
CA GLN A 588 -9.60 5.66 4.62
C GLN A 588 -8.13 5.30 4.60
N SER A 589 -7.55 5.01 5.75
CA SER A 589 -6.17 4.53 5.88
C SER A 589 -6.10 3.43 6.92
N HIS A 590 -5.83 2.20 6.50
CA HIS A 590 -5.80 1.01 7.36
C HIS A 590 -7.11 0.78 8.12
N ASP A 591 -7.20 1.25 9.36
CA ASP A 591 -8.30 1.15 10.31
C ASP A 591 -8.79 2.54 10.79
N GLU A 592 -8.39 3.58 10.06
CA GLU A 592 -8.79 4.96 10.25
C GLU A 592 -9.73 5.44 9.14
N GLY A 593 -10.82 6.09 9.52
CA GLY A 593 -11.68 6.87 8.63
C GLY A 593 -11.46 8.36 8.86
N ILE A 594 -11.48 9.14 7.76
CA ILE A 594 -11.24 10.58 7.78
C ILE A 594 -12.42 11.31 7.13
N TRP A 595 -12.88 12.36 7.80
CA TRP A 595 -13.98 13.22 7.36
C TRP A 595 -13.64 14.69 7.56
N GLU A 596 -14.43 15.56 6.96
CA GLU A 596 -14.47 16.98 7.30
C GLU A 596 -15.74 17.30 8.07
N VAL A 597 -15.64 18.05 9.14
CA VAL A 597 -16.74 18.43 10.01
C VAL A 597 -16.78 19.94 10.16
N LYS A 598 -17.98 20.52 10.17
CA LYS A 598 -18.15 21.94 10.46
C LYS A 598 -17.75 22.22 11.93
N ARG A 599 -16.98 23.28 12.16
CA ARG A 599 -16.57 23.69 13.50
C ARG A 599 -17.78 23.86 14.40
N GLY A 600 -17.62 23.45 15.65
CA GLY A 600 -18.71 23.44 16.65
C GLY A 600 -19.58 22.18 16.64
N HIS A 601 -19.35 21.22 15.74
CA HIS A 601 -20.14 19.98 15.66
C HIS A 601 -19.39 18.73 16.16
N ARG A 602 -18.28 18.91 16.89
CA ARG A 602 -17.41 17.81 17.37
C ARG A 602 -18.17 16.76 18.17
N GLU A 603 -18.99 17.19 19.14
CA GLU A 603 -19.75 16.27 20.01
C GLU A 603 -20.74 15.42 19.21
N ALA A 604 -21.53 16.06 18.33
CA ALA A 604 -22.50 15.36 17.50
C ALA A 604 -21.81 14.36 16.54
N ALA A 605 -20.67 14.76 15.95
CA ALA A 605 -19.89 13.91 15.07
C ALA A 605 -19.26 12.73 15.83
N THR A 606 -18.68 12.97 17.01
CA THR A 606 -18.15 11.91 17.89
C THR A 606 -19.25 10.92 18.27
N LYS A 607 -20.41 11.43 18.69
CA LYS A 607 -21.56 10.58 19.05
C LYS A 607 -21.99 9.70 17.88
N LEU A 608 -22.06 10.25 16.65
CA LEU A 608 -22.42 9.49 15.45
C LEU A 608 -21.47 8.31 15.23
N LEU A 609 -20.15 8.55 15.32
CA LEU A 609 -19.13 7.51 15.11
C LEU A 609 -19.18 6.44 16.22
N LYS A 610 -19.36 6.86 17.47
CA LYS A 610 -19.52 5.96 18.62
C LYS A 610 -20.81 5.12 18.53
N ASP A 611 -21.93 5.73 18.18
CA ASP A 611 -23.21 4.99 17.97
C ASP A 611 -23.09 3.97 16.83
N ALA A 612 -22.35 4.32 15.77
CA ALA A 612 -22.13 3.42 14.64
C ALA A 612 -21.30 2.18 15.03
N ILE A 613 -20.21 2.34 15.82
CA ILE A 613 -19.42 1.19 16.25
C ILE A 613 -20.18 0.31 17.24
N GLN A 614 -21.03 0.90 18.09
CA GLN A 614 -21.91 0.13 18.97
C GLN A 614 -22.93 -0.70 18.18
N GLN A 615 -23.40 -0.17 17.04
CA GLN A 615 -24.28 -0.97 16.16
C GLN A 615 -23.53 -2.14 15.53
N VAL A 616 -22.26 -1.95 15.15
CA VAL A 616 -21.41 -3.05 14.65
C VAL A 616 -21.21 -4.14 15.72
N ASN A 617 -20.93 -3.74 16.97
CA ASN A 617 -20.79 -4.68 18.09
C ASN A 617 -22.06 -5.53 18.27
N LYS A 618 -23.25 -4.92 18.22
CA LYS A 618 -24.54 -5.62 18.29
C LYS A 618 -24.75 -6.60 17.14
N ASN A 619 -24.29 -6.25 15.93
CA ASN A 619 -24.47 -7.05 14.74
C ASN A 619 -23.48 -8.23 14.68
N LEU A 620 -22.19 -7.98 14.93
CA LEU A 620 -21.13 -8.97 14.82
C LEU A 620 -20.96 -9.86 16.05
N LYS A 621 -21.30 -9.35 17.23
CA LYS A 621 -21.22 -10.06 18.53
C LYS A 621 -19.85 -10.73 18.74
N LEU A 622 -18.80 -9.96 18.52
CA LEU A 622 -17.44 -10.44 18.81
C LEU A 622 -17.27 -10.66 20.33
N ASN A 623 -16.37 -11.55 20.72
CA ASN A 623 -16.03 -11.75 22.14
C ASN A 623 -15.31 -10.55 22.78
N ARG A 624 -14.90 -9.61 21.96
CA ARG A 624 -14.32 -8.33 22.37
C ARG A 624 -14.96 -7.20 21.60
N ASP A 625 -15.63 -6.29 22.29
CA ASP A 625 -16.24 -5.10 21.69
C ASP A 625 -15.20 -4.22 21.01
N LEU A 626 -15.56 -3.68 19.85
CA LEU A 626 -14.79 -2.69 19.13
C LEU A 626 -15.08 -1.30 19.70
N ASP A 627 -14.11 -0.40 19.60
CA ASP A 627 -14.26 1.00 19.98
C ASP A 627 -13.46 1.88 18.99
N VAL A 628 -13.79 3.19 18.97
CA VAL A 628 -13.14 4.16 18.11
C VAL A 628 -12.65 5.37 18.91
N GLY A 629 -11.42 5.78 18.67
CA GLY A 629 -10.86 7.06 19.11
C GLY A 629 -11.16 8.12 18.06
N VAL A 630 -11.63 9.31 18.49
CA VAL A 630 -11.95 10.41 17.57
C VAL A 630 -11.09 11.61 17.88
N GLN A 631 -10.48 12.21 16.86
CA GLN A 631 -9.60 13.36 16.98
C GLN A 631 -10.00 14.42 15.95
N PHE A 632 -9.76 15.69 16.28
CA PHE A 632 -10.11 16.83 15.43
C PHE A 632 -8.92 17.77 15.28
N GLY A 633 -8.79 18.36 14.10
CA GLY A 633 -7.73 19.31 13.84
C GLY A 633 -7.80 19.96 12.45
N ASP A 634 -6.92 20.91 12.22
CA ASP A 634 -6.90 21.67 10.95
C ASP A 634 -6.15 20.95 9.82
N SER A 635 -5.39 19.93 10.16
CA SER A 635 -4.61 19.14 9.19
C SER A 635 -4.57 17.67 9.56
N TYR A 636 -4.15 16.84 8.61
CA TYR A 636 -3.95 15.40 8.83
C TYR A 636 -2.85 15.12 9.89
N ALA A 637 -1.93 16.04 10.10
CA ALA A 637 -0.96 15.95 11.19
C ALA A 637 -1.56 16.14 12.57
N SER A 638 -2.65 16.90 12.68
CA SER A 638 -3.27 17.26 13.97
C SER A 638 -4.35 16.28 14.44
N ILE A 639 -4.71 15.32 13.60
CA ILE A 639 -5.68 14.25 13.92
C ILE A 639 -5.03 12.90 14.21
N HIS A 640 -3.70 12.90 14.53
CA HIS A 640 -2.93 11.69 14.88
C HIS A 640 -2.14 11.87 16.17
#